data_f73f7318a38dd927b59a12d07eba9629
#
_entry.id   f73f7318a38dd927b59a12d07eba9629
#
_cell.length_a   1.000
_cell.length_b   1.000
_cell.length_c   1.000
_cell.angle_alpha   90.00
_cell.angle_beta   90.00
_cell.angle_gamma   90.00
#
_symmetry.space_group_name_H-M   'P 1'
#
loop_
_entity.id
_entity.type
_entity.pdbx_description
1 polymer ?
#
loop_
_entity_poly.entity_id
_entity_poly.type
_entity_poly.pdbx_seq_one_letter_code
_entity_poly.pdbx_strand_id
1 'polypeptide(L)'
;MTRLARFLVGLTIGLAACGSSRERTSAGEVGSVGDRDLARAIAQSDVLKDAQALIDRGHPWRATQLLAPILRDPQKRTPAALIVAARAAAGWGGSADVDKLLASESWIDSEFGGEPRELLTRAALERGADTTALTHASAGMRDAREPDARATRLVLLARALERNNYFDSAAANYSRAAGTFPSIHDWLQLRVAGTERDSAKRAAAYATVTLPVARPRIAWTEAQTRERLADALGASARYAALGATVISLRLRLSVAPDSATRDVVKSELVAFIRTHNGSADAKSAVEVLDKGFTSFAPAEELIIARSAAVNGPPARAVAAFERALSQPSLLTASDRISFAQSLARLDRTRDALAQLGMIDGPLAGQAAYQRARILLTSGTADATRAALRDVVDHFPDDTAAASAALYLLADLVTDGGNDDQARALFRQLSHKYPTSPRAADGWLQGALIALIHDNAKAAASEFDSLTARMPRSDDALSARYWSGRAWAAAGDQAAARQRWREVIAQQPRSYYAVVAARRLQQAPWVPESQPDSFPRVATVDSAMARIALLERLGMDAEARLEYDALEEQAPRSPDRLIATAHAFLEHDQSSRAIRLAQRLIDSGARDPRAYRLLFPVLDRDELTRDAKAHGLDPAFVAAIIRQESNFNPHATSVAGARGLMQVLPSVGAEVSRSLRFPVWNSALLYDADANLQIGTAHLAAFVKQYDTTPRILAAYNAGGSRVSRWSAKPGVDDPEVFAERISFSETRDYVRLVQRNQAIYKALYAW
;
A
#
# COMPACT_ATOMS: atom_id res chain seq x y z
N MET A 1 2.99 1.60 -24.59
CA MET A 1 2.90 2.66 -23.55
C MET A 1 1.56 2.65 -22.79
N THR A 2 0.96 1.50 -22.47
CA THR A 2 -0.38 1.50 -21.81
C THR A 2 -0.65 0.21 -21.04
N ARG A 3 0.31 -0.31 -20.24
CA ARG A 3 0.05 -1.44 -19.33
C ARG A 3 0.77 -1.40 -17.97
N LEU A 4 1.54 -0.36 -17.68
CA LEU A 4 2.09 -0.13 -16.31
C LEU A 4 1.06 0.49 -15.33
N ALA A 5 -0.12 0.88 -15.81
CA ALA A 5 -1.14 1.56 -15.01
C ALA A 5 -2.23 0.64 -14.43
N ARG A 6 -2.15 -0.68 -14.59
CA ARG A 6 -3.22 -1.61 -14.16
C ARG A 6 -2.93 -2.44 -12.89
N PHE A 7 -1.79 -2.23 -12.23
CA PHE A 7 -1.45 -2.94 -10.97
C PHE A 7 -1.61 -2.09 -9.70
N LEU A 8 -2.23 -0.90 -9.81
CA LEU A 8 -2.43 0.01 -8.66
C LEU A 8 -3.91 0.19 -8.27
N VAL A 9 -4.81 -0.69 -8.72
CA VAL A 9 -6.22 -0.66 -8.32
C VAL A 9 -6.58 -1.98 -7.67
N GLY A 10 -6.35 -2.06 -6.38
CA GLY A 10 -6.70 -3.20 -5.53
C GLY A 10 -6.53 -2.92 -4.04
N LEU A 11 -6.40 -1.65 -3.63
CA LEU A 11 -6.44 -1.29 -2.21
C LEU A 11 -7.86 -0.92 -1.82
N THR A 12 -8.69 -1.92 -1.54
CA THR A 12 -9.89 -1.74 -0.73
C THR A 12 -9.47 -1.24 0.64
N ILE A 13 -9.92 -0.05 0.96
CA ILE A 13 -9.76 0.65 2.22
C ILE A 13 -10.35 -0.20 3.35
N GLY A 14 -9.50 -0.95 4.02
CA GLY A 14 -9.77 -1.40 5.37
C GLY A 14 -9.51 -0.22 6.29
N LEU A 15 -10.54 0.30 6.94
CA LEU A 15 -10.47 1.31 7.99
C LEU A 15 -9.61 0.80 9.15
N ALA A 16 -8.36 1.16 9.16
CA ALA A 16 -7.54 1.23 10.36
C ALA A 16 -6.71 2.51 10.25
N ALA A 17 -7.36 3.63 10.63
CA ALA A 17 -6.68 4.88 10.80
C ALA A 17 -5.89 4.83 12.10
N CYS A 18 -4.59 4.59 12.02
CA CYS A 18 -3.63 5.01 13.01
C CYS A 18 -2.67 5.94 12.31
N GLY A 19 -3.02 7.23 12.27
CA GLY A 19 -2.12 8.29 11.87
C GLY A 19 -1.32 8.72 13.09
N SER A 20 -0.07 8.33 13.20
CA SER A 20 0.88 9.00 14.08
C SER A 20 1.47 10.17 13.31
N SER A 21 0.93 11.38 13.54
CA SER A 21 1.51 12.61 13.05
C SER A 21 2.84 12.87 13.74
N ARG A 22 3.93 12.93 12.98
CA ARG A 22 5.21 13.47 13.45
C ARG A 22 5.06 14.98 13.60
N GLU A 23 5.03 15.47 14.83
CA GLU A 23 5.12 16.91 15.11
C GLU A 23 6.53 17.40 14.78
N ARG A 24 6.68 18.08 13.64
CA ARG A 24 7.79 19.03 13.45
C ARG A 24 7.34 20.36 14.06
N THR A 25 7.56 20.52 15.35
CA THR A 25 7.40 21.82 15.99
C THR A 25 8.57 22.71 15.58
N SER A 26 8.28 23.72 14.76
CA SER A 26 9.15 24.91 14.69
C SER A 26 9.17 25.57 16.08
N ALA A 27 10.35 25.72 16.65
CA ALA A 27 10.56 26.47 17.88
C ALA A 27 10.10 27.92 17.69
N GLY A 28 9.03 28.30 18.36
CA GLY A 28 8.44 29.64 18.40
C GLY A 28 7.66 29.85 19.69
N GLU A 29 8.36 30.20 20.71
CA GLU A 29 8.12 31.04 21.87
C GLU A 29 6.79 31.02 22.66
N VAL A 30 7.02 30.96 23.98
CA VAL A 30 6.23 31.38 25.14
C VAL A 30 5.23 30.35 25.66
N GLY A 31 5.79 29.40 26.41
CA GLY A 31 5.03 28.40 27.16
C GLY A 31 4.39 28.93 28.46
N SER A 32 3.34 28.23 28.89
CA SER A 32 2.68 28.38 30.21
C SER A 32 3.68 28.14 31.37
N VAL A 33 3.30 28.46 32.60
CA VAL A 33 4.14 28.19 33.79
C VAL A 33 4.52 26.70 33.86
N GLY A 34 3.61 25.78 33.52
CA GLY A 34 3.88 24.36 33.48
C GLY A 34 4.85 23.95 32.36
N ASP A 35 4.80 24.60 31.18
CA ASP A 35 5.75 24.39 30.11
C ASP A 35 7.16 24.87 30.48
N ARG A 36 7.26 25.96 31.26
CA ARG A 36 8.56 26.43 31.77
C ARG A 36 9.19 25.47 32.76
N ASP A 37 8.39 24.85 33.64
CA ASP A 37 8.88 23.88 34.61
C ASP A 37 9.34 22.59 33.91
N LEU A 38 8.62 22.12 32.91
CA LEU A 38 9.04 20.99 32.08
C LEU A 38 10.29 21.33 31.27
N ALA A 39 10.33 22.48 30.60
CA ALA A 39 11.51 22.93 29.85
C ALA A 39 12.73 23.05 30.76
N ARG A 40 12.55 23.53 32.00
CA ARG A 40 13.62 23.60 33.00
C ARG A 40 14.11 22.22 33.43
N ALA A 41 13.20 21.27 33.68
CA ALA A 41 13.55 19.90 34.04
C ALA A 41 14.25 19.17 32.89
N ILE A 42 13.81 19.38 31.65
CA ILE A 42 14.48 18.87 30.44
C ILE A 42 15.87 19.48 30.31
N ALA A 43 16.02 20.79 30.48
CA ALA A 43 17.31 21.48 30.38
C ALA A 43 18.34 21.05 31.46
N GLN A 44 17.86 20.54 32.60
CA GLN A 44 18.70 20.07 33.72
C GLN A 44 19.15 18.60 33.58
N SER A 45 18.63 17.88 32.58
CA SER A 45 18.98 16.47 32.32
C SER A 45 19.39 16.29 30.88
N ASP A 46 20.67 15.95 30.64
CA ASP A 46 21.18 15.73 29.28
C ASP A 46 20.38 14.63 28.55
N VAL A 47 19.99 13.56 29.23
CA VAL A 47 19.23 12.48 28.62
C VAL A 47 17.82 12.91 28.23
N LEU A 48 17.13 13.71 29.04
CA LEU A 48 15.80 14.22 28.69
C LEU A 48 15.88 15.24 27.55
N LYS A 49 16.93 16.07 27.54
CA LYS A 49 17.21 17.01 26.44
C LYS A 49 17.45 16.28 25.13
N ASP A 50 18.29 15.24 25.15
CA ASP A 50 18.60 14.45 23.96
C ASP A 50 17.35 13.67 23.47
N ALA A 51 16.57 13.11 24.40
CA ALA A 51 15.31 12.42 24.06
C ALA A 51 14.30 13.39 23.43
N GLN A 52 14.13 14.58 23.99
CA GLN A 52 13.25 15.60 23.42
C GLN A 52 13.74 16.03 22.03
N ALA A 53 15.04 16.24 21.85
CA ALA A 53 15.63 16.58 20.55
C ALA A 53 15.44 15.46 19.51
N LEU A 54 15.41 14.20 19.92
CA LEU A 54 15.07 13.07 19.04
C LEU A 54 13.58 13.13 18.63
N ILE A 55 12.68 13.38 19.57
CA ILE A 55 11.24 13.54 19.28
C ILE A 55 11.01 14.68 18.30
N ASP A 56 11.61 15.84 18.55
CA ASP A 56 11.48 17.06 17.73
C ASP A 56 12.00 16.85 16.30
N ARG A 57 12.99 15.96 16.12
CA ARG A 57 13.52 15.57 14.80
C ARG A 57 12.72 14.43 14.15
N GLY A 58 11.67 13.93 14.79
CA GLY A 58 10.84 12.85 14.27
C GLY A 58 11.39 11.44 14.50
N HIS A 59 12.21 11.23 15.54
CA HIS A 59 12.77 9.93 15.93
C HIS A 59 12.24 9.45 17.30
N PRO A 60 10.92 9.32 17.48
CA PRO A 60 10.31 9.00 18.79
C PRO A 60 10.70 7.62 19.29
N TRP A 61 10.91 6.64 18.40
CA TRP A 61 11.37 5.32 18.81
C TRP A 61 12.77 5.35 19.44
N ARG A 62 13.70 6.12 18.86
CA ARG A 62 15.04 6.29 19.43
C ARG A 62 15.00 6.99 20.78
N ALA A 63 14.12 7.97 20.95
CA ALA A 63 13.88 8.58 22.26
C ALA A 63 13.36 7.55 23.27
N THR A 64 12.45 6.66 22.87
CA THR A 64 11.96 5.54 23.73
C THR A 64 13.12 4.62 24.15
N GLN A 65 14.01 4.26 23.22
CA GLN A 65 15.19 3.45 23.53
C GLN A 65 16.14 4.16 24.52
N LEU A 66 16.37 5.46 24.32
CA LEU A 66 17.23 6.27 25.17
C LEU A 66 16.68 6.41 26.59
N LEU A 67 15.36 6.54 26.73
CA LEU A 67 14.69 6.70 28.03
C LEU A 67 14.48 5.36 28.78
N ALA A 68 14.56 4.24 28.12
CA ALA A 68 14.25 2.95 28.73
C ALA A 68 15.09 2.62 29.99
N PRO A 69 16.41 2.93 30.09
CA PRO A 69 17.15 2.72 31.34
C PRO A 69 16.67 3.61 32.49
N ILE A 70 16.25 4.84 32.21
CA ILE A 70 15.73 5.79 33.22
C ILE A 70 14.39 5.27 33.77
N LEU A 71 13.50 4.80 32.88
CA LEU A 71 12.18 4.34 33.27
C LEU A 71 12.20 3.04 34.08
N ARG A 72 13.29 2.25 33.99
CA ARG A 72 13.53 1.04 34.82
C ARG A 72 14.02 1.35 36.22
N ASP A 73 14.56 2.53 36.44
CA ASP A 73 15.10 2.97 37.73
C ASP A 73 14.03 3.82 38.47
N PRO A 74 13.41 3.33 39.55
CA PRO A 74 12.36 4.06 40.25
C PRO A 74 12.80 5.45 40.75
N GLN A 75 14.08 5.67 41.04
CA GLN A 75 14.60 6.96 41.52
C GLN A 75 14.73 7.99 40.42
N LYS A 76 14.85 7.55 39.17
CA LYS A 76 14.97 8.41 37.97
C LYS A 76 13.67 8.58 37.23
N ARG A 77 12.64 7.83 37.60
CA ARG A 77 11.30 7.90 37.01
C ARG A 77 10.54 9.13 37.50
N THR A 78 11.03 10.30 37.11
CA THR A 78 10.42 11.59 37.46
C THR A 78 9.19 11.91 36.57
N PRO A 79 8.29 12.83 36.99
CA PRO A 79 7.21 13.30 36.14
C PRO A 79 7.68 13.81 34.77
N ALA A 80 8.78 14.59 34.73
CA ALA A 80 9.38 15.06 33.48
C ALA A 80 9.85 13.90 32.55
N ALA A 81 10.46 12.86 33.14
CA ALA A 81 10.88 11.67 32.38
C ALA A 81 9.66 10.93 31.79
N LEU A 82 8.56 10.84 32.55
CA LEU A 82 7.33 10.18 32.12
C LEU A 82 6.62 10.95 30.99
N ILE A 83 6.59 12.29 31.06
CA ILE A 83 6.02 13.11 29.99
C ILE A 83 6.81 12.97 28.68
N VAL A 84 8.15 13.09 28.75
CA VAL A 84 8.99 12.92 27.55
C VAL A 84 8.83 11.50 26.98
N ALA A 85 8.73 10.48 27.83
CA ALA A 85 8.48 9.11 27.39
C ALA A 85 7.09 8.93 26.77
N ALA A 86 6.06 9.60 27.30
CA ALA A 86 4.72 9.57 26.73
C ALA A 86 4.63 10.30 25.40
N ARG A 87 5.36 11.42 25.22
CA ARG A 87 5.53 12.08 23.91
C ARG A 87 6.19 11.13 22.90
N ALA A 88 7.26 10.45 23.32
CA ALA A 88 7.92 9.48 22.48
C ALA A 88 6.97 8.31 22.10
N ALA A 89 6.22 7.78 23.08
CA ALA A 89 5.24 6.72 22.85
C ALA A 89 4.12 7.17 21.90
N ALA A 90 3.58 8.38 22.08
CA ALA A 90 2.59 8.95 21.16
C ALA A 90 3.16 9.11 19.74
N GLY A 91 4.41 9.53 19.62
CA GLY A 91 5.06 9.77 18.33
C GLY A 91 5.22 8.52 17.45
N TRP A 92 5.41 7.33 18.03
CA TRP A 92 5.46 6.08 17.28
C TRP A 92 4.14 5.28 17.26
N GLY A 93 3.03 5.89 17.71
CA GLY A 93 1.70 5.24 17.72
C GLY A 93 1.46 4.29 18.90
N GLY A 94 2.24 4.41 19.96
CA GLY A 94 2.11 3.61 21.19
C GLY A 94 1.02 4.11 22.13
N SER A 95 -0.20 4.32 21.68
CA SER A 95 -1.30 4.87 22.49
C SER A 95 -1.59 4.06 23.78
N ALA A 96 -1.39 2.74 23.75
CA ALA A 96 -1.50 1.91 24.95
C ALA A 96 -0.33 2.14 25.92
N ASP A 97 0.84 2.52 25.42
CA ASP A 97 2.02 2.79 26.25
C ASP A 97 1.97 4.20 26.86
N VAL A 98 1.36 5.17 26.17
CA VAL A 98 0.99 6.48 26.78
C VAL A 98 0.12 6.28 28.03
N ASP A 99 -0.86 5.40 27.93
CA ASP A 99 -1.77 5.08 29.03
C ASP A 99 -1.02 4.47 30.22
N LYS A 100 -0.16 3.48 29.96
CA LYS A 100 0.70 2.85 31.00
C LYS A 100 1.64 3.83 31.69
N LEU A 101 2.12 4.83 30.96
CA LEU A 101 3.05 5.82 31.50
C LEU A 101 2.37 6.88 32.36
N LEU A 102 1.12 7.26 32.03
CA LEU A 102 0.48 8.44 32.61
C LEU A 102 -0.79 8.16 33.41
N ALA A 103 -1.62 7.17 33.05
CA ALA A 103 -2.99 7.08 33.55
C ALA A 103 -3.11 6.91 35.09
N SER A 104 -2.12 6.27 35.73
CA SER A 104 -2.10 6.03 37.17
C SER A 104 -1.32 7.06 37.98
N GLU A 105 -0.72 8.05 37.34
CA GLU A 105 0.12 9.03 37.99
C GLU A 105 -0.69 10.13 38.67
N SER A 106 -0.40 10.42 39.95
CA SER A 106 -1.18 11.37 40.76
C SER A 106 -0.96 12.85 40.39
N TRP A 107 0.13 13.16 39.72
CA TRP A 107 0.55 14.53 39.36
C TRP A 107 -0.06 15.05 38.03
N ILE A 108 -0.72 14.20 37.25
CA ILE A 108 -1.21 14.55 35.89
C ILE A 108 -2.18 15.72 35.85
N ASP A 109 -2.83 16.04 36.95
CA ASP A 109 -3.75 17.17 37.07
C ASP A 109 -3.09 18.45 37.66
N SER A 110 -1.88 18.38 38.14
CA SER A 110 -1.19 19.49 38.81
C SER A 110 0.06 19.99 38.12
N GLU A 111 0.68 19.17 37.27
CA GLU A 111 1.92 19.51 36.60
C GLU A 111 1.76 19.60 35.07
N PHE A 112 2.69 20.30 34.43
CA PHE A 112 2.83 20.44 32.96
C PHE A 112 1.59 21.01 32.25
N GLY A 113 0.82 21.88 32.92
CA GLY A 113 -0.22 22.70 32.31
C GLY A 113 -1.31 21.91 31.57
N GLY A 114 -1.57 20.63 31.97
CA GLY A 114 -2.62 19.77 31.41
C GLY A 114 -2.19 19.00 30.14
N GLU A 115 -0.94 19.02 29.73
CA GLU A 115 -0.41 18.19 28.63
C GLU A 115 -0.59 16.68 28.88
N PRO A 116 -0.40 16.15 30.11
CA PRO A 116 -0.66 14.73 30.37
C PRO A 116 -2.07 14.30 29.99
N ARG A 117 -3.06 15.15 30.28
CA ARG A 117 -4.46 14.93 29.92
C ARG A 117 -4.69 15.00 28.42
N GLU A 118 -3.97 15.87 27.72
CA GLU A 118 -4.02 15.97 26.25
C GLU A 118 -3.49 14.69 25.60
N LEU A 119 -2.32 14.20 26.01
CA LEU A 119 -1.74 12.94 25.51
C LEU A 119 -2.66 11.75 25.79
N LEU A 120 -3.22 11.64 26.98
CA LEU A 120 -4.19 10.59 27.34
C LEU A 120 -5.48 10.69 26.51
N THR A 121 -5.96 11.92 26.23
CA THR A 121 -7.14 12.13 25.36
C THR A 121 -6.88 11.64 23.96
N ARG A 122 -5.74 12.00 23.35
CA ARG A 122 -5.34 11.55 22.01
C ARG A 122 -5.23 10.03 21.97
N ALA A 123 -4.50 9.43 22.90
CA ALA A 123 -4.33 7.99 23.01
C ALA A 123 -5.67 7.24 23.16
N ALA A 124 -6.61 7.78 23.95
CA ALA A 124 -7.94 7.20 24.12
C ALA A 124 -8.80 7.32 22.84
N LEU A 125 -8.74 8.47 22.12
CA LEU A 125 -9.43 8.66 20.84
C LEU A 125 -8.92 7.69 19.77
N GLU A 126 -7.61 7.48 19.68
CA GLU A 126 -6.99 6.54 18.74
C GLU A 126 -7.43 5.08 18.99
N ARG A 127 -7.55 4.69 20.25
CA ARG A 127 -7.99 3.34 20.64
C ARG A 127 -9.52 3.15 20.57
N GLY A 128 -10.30 4.20 20.26
CA GLY A 128 -11.76 4.14 20.30
C GLY A 128 -12.34 4.02 21.72
N ALA A 129 -11.59 4.41 22.75
CA ALA A 129 -12.03 4.45 24.15
C ALA A 129 -12.77 5.77 24.44
N ASP A 130 -13.93 5.95 23.79
CA ASP A 130 -14.61 7.24 23.67
C ASP A 130 -15.00 7.88 25.03
N THR A 131 -15.48 7.09 25.99
CA THR A 131 -15.82 7.60 27.35
C THR A 131 -14.57 8.00 28.14
N THR A 132 -13.48 7.26 28.01
CA THR A 132 -12.19 7.58 28.60
C THR A 132 -11.62 8.87 27.99
N ALA A 133 -11.70 9.00 26.66
CA ALA A 133 -11.30 10.22 25.96
C ALA A 133 -12.07 11.45 26.47
N LEU A 134 -13.39 11.34 26.67
CA LEU A 134 -14.21 12.42 27.19
C LEU A 134 -13.82 12.81 28.62
N THR A 135 -13.51 11.82 29.47
CA THR A 135 -13.06 12.07 30.84
C THR A 135 -11.75 12.85 30.87
N HIS A 136 -10.75 12.42 30.10
CA HIS A 136 -9.46 13.10 30.04
C HIS A 136 -9.57 14.48 29.38
N ALA A 137 -10.32 14.60 28.27
CA ALA A 137 -10.51 15.89 27.59
C ALA A 137 -11.19 16.94 28.51
N SER A 138 -12.20 16.52 29.27
CA SER A 138 -12.92 17.43 30.20
C SER A 138 -12.01 17.87 31.35
N ALA A 139 -11.18 16.98 31.89
CA ALA A 139 -10.22 17.31 32.95
C ALA A 139 -9.13 18.26 32.40
N GLY A 140 -8.61 18.02 31.20
CA GLY A 140 -7.55 18.82 30.59
C GLY A 140 -7.92 20.27 30.26
N MET A 141 -9.21 20.60 30.22
CA MET A 141 -9.67 21.98 29.96
C MET A 141 -9.37 22.94 31.10
N ARG A 142 -9.15 22.46 32.35
CA ARG A 142 -8.98 23.34 33.54
C ARG A 142 -7.72 24.18 33.45
N ASP A 143 -6.66 23.71 32.85
CA ASP A 143 -5.32 24.31 32.86
C ASP A 143 -4.93 24.97 31.53
N ALA A 144 -5.83 25.00 30.54
CA ALA A 144 -5.57 25.61 29.24
C ALA A 144 -5.61 27.15 29.31
N ARG A 145 -4.45 27.76 29.55
CA ARG A 145 -4.30 29.22 29.67
C ARG A 145 -3.90 29.87 28.35
N GLU A 146 -3.01 29.25 27.61
CA GLU A 146 -2.57 29.76 26.30
C GLU A 146 -3.66 29.57 25.24
N PRO A 147 -3.88 30.55 24.35
CA PRO A 147 -4.95 30.50 23.34
C PRO A 147 -4.89 29.26 22.44
N ASP A 148 -3.72 28.94 21.89
CA ASP A 148 -3.54 27.82 20.97
C ASP A 148 -3.68 26.46 21.66
N ALA A 149 -3.10 26.30 22.85
CA ALA A 149 -3.30 25.11 23.68
C ALA A 149 -4.76 24.92 24.05
N ARG A 150 -5.44 26.02 24.44
CA ARG A 150 -6.88 26.00 24.73
C ARG A 150 -7.70 25.61 23.53
N ALA A 151 -7.43 26.16 22.35
CA ALA A 151 -8.14 25.85 21.13
C ALA A 151 -7.90 24.37 20.69
N THR A 152 -6.67 23.86 20.81
CA THR A 152 -6.34 22.45 20.58
C THR A 152 -7.19 21.54 21.48
N ARG A 153 -7.24 21.83 22.78
CA ARG A 153 -8.03 21.03 23.73
C ARG A 153 -9.54 21.17 23.51
N LEU A 154 -10.02 22.34 23.06
CA LEU A 154 -11.41 22.52 22.64
C LEU A 154 -11.76 21.58 21.46
N VAL A 155 -10.86 21.43 20.46
CA VAL A 155 -11.08 20.50 19.34
C VAL A 155 -11.06 19.05 19.84
N LEU A 156 -10.11 18.66 20.68
CA LEU A 156 -10.06 17.31 21.25
C LEU A 156 -11.28 16.98 22.10
N LEU A 157 -11.74 17.94 22.93
CA LEU A 157 -12.97 17.80 23.70
C LEU A 157 -14.20 17.69 22.78
N ALA A 158 -14.27 18.50 21.73
CA ALA A 158 -15.36 18.44 20.76
C ALA A 158 -15.41 17.08 20.06
N ARG A 159 -14.27 16.54 19.67
CA ARG A 159 -14.18 15.18 19.07
C ARG A 159 -14.61 14.10 20.06
N ALA A 160 -14.19 14.17 21.31
CA ALA A 160 -14.61 13.23 22.35
C ALA A 160 -16.13 13.35 22.64
N LEU A 161 -16.69 14.56 22.68
CA LEU A 161 -18.13 14.80 22.82
C LEU A 161 -18.91 14.24 21.62
N GLU A 162 -18.44 14.50 20.40
CA GLU A 162 -19.06 13.99 19.17
C GLU A 162 -19.13 12.45 19.17
N ARG A 163 -18.05 11.75 19.57
CA ARG A 163 -18.02 10.29 19.68
C ARG A 163 -18.93 9.73 20.78
N ASN A 164 -19.19 10.52 21.79
CA ASN A 164 -20.14 10.17 22.86
C ASN A 164 -21.57 10.71 22.59
N ASN A 165 -21.87 11.18 21.37
CA ASN A 165 -23.17 11.69 20.94
C ASN A 165 -23.65 12.99 21.66
N TYR A 166 -22.76 13.74 22.30
CA TYR A 166 -23.06 15.06 22.89
C TYR A 166 -22.87 16.14 21.82
N PHE A 167 -23.70 16.12 20.78
CA PHE A 167 -23.50 16.87 19.54
C PHE A 167 -23.55 18.39 19.73
N ASP A 168 -24.52 18.92 20.47
CA ASP A 168 -24.64 20.38 20.68
C ASP A 168 -23.44 20.93 21.46
N SER A 169 -22.94 20.17 22.43
CA SER A 169 -21.73 20.52 23.16
C SER A 169 -20.48 20.43 22.26
N ALA A 170 -20.43 19.46 21.34
CA ALA A 170 -19.37 19.37 20.38
C ALA A 170 -19.36 20.59 19.45
N ALA A 171 -20.52 20.97 18.89
CA ALA A 171 -20.67 22.13 18.02
C ALA A 171 -20.19 23.42 18.71
N ALA A 172 -20.58 23.63 19.96
CA ALA A 172 -20.17 24.81 20.75
C ALA A 172 -18.64 24.87 20.94
N ASN A 173 -17.97 23.73 21.19
CA ASN A 173 -16.53 23.69 21.36
C ASN A 173 -15.77 23.85 20.04
N TYR A 174 -16.23 23.23 18.92
CA TYR A 174 -15.68 23.50 17.59
C TYR A 174 -15.81 24.97 17.19
N SER A 175 -16.97 25.60 17.44
CA SER A 175 -17.20 27.02 17.15
C SER A 175 -16.23 27.93 17.92
N ARG A 176 -15.98 27.64 19.22
CA ARG A 176 -15.01 28.39 20.03
C ARG A 176 -13.57 28.21 19.50
N ALA A 177 -13.19 27.03 19.06
CA ALA A 177 -11.86 26.77 18.50
C ALA A 177 -11.68 27.46 17.15
N ALA A 178 -12.73 27.55 16.32
CA ALA A 178 -12.67 28.16 14.99
C ALA A 178 -12.22 29.63 14.98
N GLY A 179 -12.47 30.36 16.07
CA GLY A 179 -11.98 31.72 16.22
C GLY A 179 -10.47 31.86 16.43
N THR A 180 -9.80 30.80 16.91
CA THR A 180 -8.35 30.80 17.14
C THR A 180 -7.57 30.27 15.95
N PHE A 181 -8.17 29.39 15.16
CA PHE A 181 -7.52 28.73 14.01
C PHE A 181 -8.06 29.21 12.65
N PRO A 182 -7.72 30.42 12.18
CA PRO A 182 -8.27 30.99 10.94
C PRO A 182 -7.92 30.19 9.69
N SER A 183 -6.75 29.52 9.66
CA SER A 183 -6.33 28.71 8.52
C SER A 183 -7.20 27.47 8.27
N ILE A 184 -7.82 26.92 9.31
CA ILE A 184 -8.71 25.76 9.24
C ILE A 184 -10.14 26.09 9.66
N HIS A 185 -10.48 27.38 9.73
CA HIS A 185 -11.80 27.86 10.12
C HIS A 185 -12.92 27.11 9.39
N ASP A 186 -12.83 26.99 8.08
CA ASP A 186 -13.85 26.37 7.24
C ASP A 186 -14.06 24.89 7.56
N TRP A 187 -12.99 24.15 7.86
CA TRP A 187 -13.08 22.77 8.31
C TRP A 187 -13.75 22.63 9.66
N LEU A 188 -13.43 23.54 10.60
CA LEU A 188 -14.11 23.58 11.90
C LEU A 188 -15.58 23.98 11.77
N GLN A 189 -15.94 24.89 10.86
CA GLN A 189 -17.34 25.25 10.57
C GLN A 189 -18.13 24.06 9.97
N LEU A 190 -17.48 23.22 9.14
CA LEU A 190 -18.11 21.98 8.70
C LEU A 190 -18.36 21.00 9.85
N ARG A 191 -17.45 20.94 10.84
CA ARG A 191 -17.66 20.13 12.06
C ARG A 191 -18.78 20.72 12.93
N VAL A 192 -18.85 22.07 13.07
CA VAL A 192 -19.97 22.75 13.73
C VAL A 192 -21.28 22.36 13.06
N ALA A 193 -21.39 22.56 11.74
CA ALA A 193 -22.59 22.22 10.99
C ALA A 193 -22.93 20.73 11.07
N GLY A 194 -21.90 19.86 11.04
CA GLY A 194 -22.06 18.41 11.16
C GLY A 194 -22.60 17.95 12.52
N THR A 195 -22.43 18.72 13.58
CA THR A 195 -22.85 18.39 14.95
C THR A 195 -24.02 19.20 15.46
N GLU A 196 -24.31 20.40 14.93
CA GLU A 196 -25.38 21.30 15.35
C GLU A 196 -26.78 20.74 14.99
N ARG A 197 -27.74 20.84 15.90
CA ARG A 197 -29.15 20.43 15.68
C ARG A 197 -30.02 21.54 15.10
N ASP A 198 -29.75 22.78 15.47
CA ASP A 198 -30.48 23.92 14.95
C ASP A 198 -30.18 24.17 13.47
N SER A 199 -31.23 24.21 12.65
CA SER A 199 -31.10 24.35 11.20
C SER A 199 -30.59 25.74 10.78
N ALA A 200 -30.94 26.79 11.50
CA ALA A 200 -30.49 28.15 11.20
C ALA A 200 -28.99 28.31 11.53
N LYS A 201 -28.54 27.76 12.65
CA LYS A 201 -27.12 27.75 13.03
C LYS A 201 -26.29 26.90 12.04
N ARG A 202 -26.82 25.76 11.59
CA ARG A 202 -26.14 24.97 10.53
C ARG A 202 -26.00 25.78 9.24
N ALA A 203 -27.09 26.43 8.81
CA ALA A 203 -27.04 27.24 7.59
C ALA A 203 -26.05 28.42 7.74
N ALA A 204 -25.99 29.05 8.90
CA ALA A 204 -25.01 30.08 9.19
C ALA A 204 -23.57 29.56 9.14
N ALA A 205 -23.29 28.39 9.72
CA ALA A 205 -21.97 27.75 9.63
C ALA A 205 -21.57 27.42 8.18
N TYR A 206 -22.47 26.83 7.37
CA TYR A 206 -22.21 26.58 5.95
C TYR A 206 -21.93 27.86 5.15
N ALA A 207 -22.61 28.97 5.46
CA ALA A 207 -22.42 30.24 4.75
C ALA A 207 -21.01 30.83 4.93
N THR A 208 -20.30 30.45 5.99
CA THR A 208 -18.93 30.93 6.23
C THR A 208 -17.86 30.11 5.51
N VAL A 209 -18.21 28.93 4.97
CA VAL A 209 -17.26 28.05 4.29
C VAL A 209 -16.94 28.57 2.89
N THR A 210 -15.73 29.10 2.72
CA THR A 210 -15.26 29.75 1.48
C THR A 210 -14.14 29.01 0.79
N LEU A 211 -13.37 28.19 1.55
CA LEU A 211 -12.22 27.44 1.04
C LEU A 211 -12.64 26.47 -0.06
N PRO A 212 -12.04 26.56 -1.27
CA PRO A 212 -12.47 25.76 -2.42
C PRO A 212 -12.45 24.25 -2.20
N VAL A 213 -11.52 23.72 -1.38
CA VAL A 213 -11.43 22.28 -1.07
C VAL A 213 -12.51 21.85 -0.05
N ALA A 214 -12.95 22.74 0.83
CA ALA A 214 -13.95 22.46 1.86
C ALA A 214 -15.40 22.59 1.34
N ARG A 215 -15.67 23.54 0.43
CA ARG A 215 -17.03 23.80 -0.10
C ARG A 215 -17.77 22.59 -0.64
N PRO A 216 -17.18 21.70 -1.45
CA PRO A 216 -17.87 20.50 -1.93
C PRO A 216 -18.33 19.56 -0.81
N ARG A 217 -17.73 19.68 0.38
CA ARG A 217 -18.07 18.84 1.54
C ARG A 217 -19.36 19.27 2.24
N ILE A 218 -19.86 20.48 1.98
CA ILE A 218 -21.11 20.97 2.57
C ILE A 218 -22.26 20.00 2.30
N ALA A 219 -22.42 19.56 1.05
CA ALA A 219 -23.50 18.65 0.67
C ALA A 219 -23.41 17.28 1.36
N TRP A 220 -22.18 16.74 1.51
CA TRP A 220 -21.93 15.51 2.27
C TRP A 220 -22.23 15.69 3.76
N THR A 221 -21.74 16.78 4.37
CA THR A 221 -21.99 17.08 5.78
C THR A 221 -23.48 17.28 6.05
N GLU A 222 -24.21 17.90 5.13
CA GLU A 222 -25.66 18.05 5.25
C GLU A 222 -26.37 16.69 5.18
N ALA A 223 -25.98 15.81 4.26
CA ALA A 223 -26.54 14.46 4.16
C ALA A 223 -26.29 13.65 5.43
N GLN A 224 -25.07 13.64 5.93
CA GLN A 224 -24.68 12.97 7.18
C GLN A 224 -25.42 13.55 8.40
N THR A 225 -25.59 14.86 8.45
CA THR A 225 -26.31 15.51 9.56
C THR A 225 -27.79 15.13 9.56
N ARG A 226 -28.43 15.10 8.39
CA ARG A 226 -29.83 14.63 8.27
C ARG A 226 -29.99 13.17 8.72
N GLU A 227 -29.05 12.30 8.31
CA GLU A 227 -29.03 10.90 8.74
C GLU A 227 -28.91 10.82 10.27
N ARG A 228 -27.98 11.54 10.87
CA ARG A 228 -27.79 11.60 12.32
C ARG A 228 -29.01 12.14 13.07
N LEU A 229 -29.76 13.06 12.47
CA LEU A 229 -30.99 13.63 13.03
C LEU A 229 -32.23 12.76 12.75
N ALA A 230 -32.04 11.54 12.27
CA ALA A 230 -33.10 10.57 11.90
C ALA A 230 -34.03 11.04 10.76
N ASP A 231 -33.62 12.05 9.98
CA ASP A 231 -34.27 12.42 8.72
C ASP A 231 -33.76 11.51 7.59
N ALA A 232 -34.14 10.23 7.63
CA ALA A 232 -33.62 9.23 6.72
C ALA A 232 -34.00 9.50 5.26
N LEU A 233 -35.20 10.00 4.98
CA LEU A 233 -35.63 10.31 3.61
C LEU A 233 -34.94 11.57 3.07
N GLY A 234 -34.82 12.61 3.88
CA GLY A 234 -34.07 13.81 3.51
C GLY A 234 -32.58 13.52 3.29
N ALA A 235 -31.96 12.70 4.14
CA ALA A 235 -30.59 12.23 3.96
C ALA A 235 -30.45 11.38 2.68
N SER A 236 -31.38 10.45 2.45
CA SER A 236 -31.39 9.61 1.27
C SER A 236 -31.42 10.43 -0.03
N ALA A 237 -32.30 11.44 -0.10
CA ALA A 237 -32.38 12.32 -1.27
C ALA A 237 -31.06 13.08 -1.51
N ARG A 238 -30.39 13.53 -0.46
CA ARG A 238 -29.07 14.21 -0.56
C ARG A 238 -27.97 13.25 -1.02
N TYR A 239 -27.89 12.04 -0.45
CA TYR A 239 -26.95 11.04 -0.90
C TYR A 239 -27.17 10.61 -2.35
N ALA A 240 -28.43 10.48 -2.80
CA ALA A 240 -28.73 10.21 -4.20
C ALA A 240 -28.22 11.31 -5.12
N ALA A 241 -28.41 12.58 -4.75
CA ALA A 241 -27.89 13.74 -5.51
C ALA A 241 -26.36 13.79 -5.55
N LEU A 242 -25.67 13.18 -4.58
CA LEU A 242 -24.21 13.03 -4.54
C LEU A 242 -23.68 11.78 -5.25
N GLY A 243 -24.58 10.97 -5.86
CA GLY A 243 -24.21 9.71 -6.49
C GLY A 243 -23.96 8.55 -5.51
N ALA A 244 -24.18 8.76 -4.20
CA ALA A 244 -24.01 7.74 -3.17
C ALA A 244 -25.26 6.81 -3.09
N THR A 245 -25.55 6.14 -4.21
CA THR A 245 -26.81 5.39 -4.44
C THR A 245 -27.04 4.31 -3.38
N VAL A 246 -26.00 3.55 -3.00
CA VAL A 246 -26.15 2.44 -2.03
C VAL A 246 -26.50 2.97 -0.63
N ILE A 247 -25.91 4.10 -0.21
CA ILE A 247 -26.25 4.74 1.08
C ILE A 247 -27.71 5.23 1.04
N SER A 248 -28.11 5.86 -0.06
CA SER A 248 -29.49 6.29 -0.28
C SER A 248 -30.48 5.13 -0.17
N LEU A 249 -30.22 4.01 -0.85
CA LEU A 249 -31.07 2.83 -0.82
C LEU A 249 -31.13 2.19 0.58
N ARG A 250 -29.99 2.12 1.28
CA ARG A 250 -29.94 1.63 2.67
C ARG A 250 -30.84 2.45 3.60
N LEU A 251 -30.83 3.77 3.46
CA LEU A 251 -31.66 4.66 4.27
C LEU A 251 -33.15 4.49 3.93
N ARG A 252 -33.52 4.39 2.66
CA ARG A 252 -34.89 4.11 2.26
C ARG A 252 -35.38 2.78 2.82
N LEU A 253 -34.51 1.75 2.79
CA LEU A 253 -34.81 0.44 3.36
C LEU A 253 -35.08 0.50 4.87
N SER A 254 -34.31 1.32 5.61
CA SER A 254 -34.41 1.43 7.07
C SER A 254 -35.73 2.03 7.55
N VAL A 255 -36.41 2.82 6.71
CA VAL A 255 -37.69 3.49 7.02
C VAL A 255 -38.85 3.04 6.13
N ALA A 256 -38.67 1.94 5.36
CA ALA A 256 -39.70 1.40 4.48
C ALA A 256 -40.90 0.93 5.32
N PRO A 257 -42.11 1.45 5.06
CA PRO A 257 -43.27 1.20 5.92
C PRO A 257 -43.89 -0.20 5.73
N ASP A 258 -43.67 -0.83 4.57
CA ASP A 258 -44.30 -2.10 4.19
C ASP A 258 -43.36 -2.97 3.32
N SER A 259 -43.78 -4.21 3.09
CA SER A 259 -43.04 -5.16 2.27
C SER A 259 -42.92 -4.72 0.81
N ALA A 260 -43.93 -4.08 0.25
CA ALA A 260 -43.93 -3.65 -1.14
C ALA A 260 -42.83 -2.58 -1.39
N THR A 261 -42.72 -1.59 -0.49
CA THR A 261 -41.66 -0.58 -0.53
C THR A 261 -40.29 -1.23 -0.35
N ARG A 262 -40.13 -2.20 0.54
CA ARG A 262 -38.91 -2.97 0.73
C ARG A 262 -38.49 -3.71 -0.53
N ASP A 263 -39.46 -4.36 -1.22
CA ASP A 263 -39.22 -5.11 -2.46
C ASP A 263 -38.83 -4.22 -3.62
N VAL A 264 -39.31 -2.97 -3.68
CA VAL A 264 -38.86 -1.96 -4.63
C VAL A 264 -37.38 -1.65 -4.36
N VAL A 265 -36.97 -1.35 -3.11
CA VAL A 265 -35.59 -1.06 -2.76
C VAL A 265 -34.70 -2.27 -3.00
N LYS A 266 -35.16 -3.49 -2.72
CA LYS A 266 -34.45 -4.74 -3.06
C LYS A 266 -34.14 -4.81 -4.55
N SER A 267 -35.15 -4.57 -5.38
CA SER A 267 -35.05 -4.62 -6.83
C SER A 267 -34.05 -3.56 -7.35
N GLU A 268 -34.06 -2.35 -6.78
CA GLU A 268 -33.11 -1.28 -7.11
C GLU A 268 -31.66 -1.65 -6.70
N LEU A 269 -31.46 -2.27 -5.52
CA LEU A 269 -30.13 -2.75 -5.08
C LEU A 269 -29.61 -3.86 -6.01
N VAL A 270 -30.46 -4.83 -6.38
CA VAL A 270 -30.09 -5.91 -7.31
C VAL A 270 -29.75 -5.34 -8.69
N ALA A 271 -30.53 -4.38 -9.18
CA ALA A 271 -30.25 -3.69 -10.45
C ALA A 271 -28.92 -2.92 -10.39
N PHE A 272 -28.63 -2.25 -9.27
CA PHE A 272 -27.37 -1.56 -9.04
C PHE A 272 -26.19 -2.53 -9.07
N ILE A 273 -26.27 -3.66 -8.36
CA ILE A 273 -25.21 -4.69 -8.36
C ILE A 273 -24.96 -5.20 -9.79
N ARG A 274 -26.00 -5.43 -10.56
CA ARG A 274 -25.91 -5.92 -11.94
C ARG A 274 -25.15 -4.95 -12.85
N THR A 275 -25.39 -3.64 -12.70
CA THR A 275 -24.79 -2.61 -13.54
C THR A 275 -23.39 -2.16 -13.08
N HIS A 276 -23.07 -2.35 -11.80
CA HIS A 276 -21.80 -1.94 -11.18
C HIS A 276 -20.98 -3.14 -10.68
N ASN A 277 -21.18 -4.31 -11.27
CA ASN A 277 -20.52 -5.53 -10.88
C ASN A 277 -18.99 -5.34 -10.78
N GLY A 278 -18.39 -5.81 -9.69
CA GLY A 278 -16.97 -5.67 -9.41
C GLY A 278 -16.56 -4.34 -8.77
N SER A 279 -17.48 -3.40 -8.53
CA SER A 279 -17.19 -2.17 -7.77
C SER A 279 -17.26 -2.38 -6.25
N ALA A 280 -16.61 -1.50 -5.48
CA ALA A 280 -16.73 -1.48 -4.03
C ALA A 280 -18.18 -1.20 -3.57
N ASP A 281 -18.90 -0.36 -4.32
CA ASP A 281 -20.30 -0.04 -4.03
C ASP A 281 -21.22 -1.24 -4.27
N ALA A 282 -20.94 -2.07 -5.29
CA ALA A 282 -21.68 -3.32 -5.49
C ALA A 282 -21.50 -4.29 -4.31
N LYS A 283 -20.30 -4.39 -3.76
CA LYS A 283 -20.04 -5.15 -2.53
C LYS A 283 -20.85 -4.60 -1.36
N SER A 284 -20.86 -3.29 -1.16
CA SER A 284 -21.65 -2.64 -0.12
C SER A 284 -23.17 -2.87 -0.32
N ALA A 285 -23.64 -2.89 -1.58
CA ALA A 285 -25.04 -3.20 -1.89
C ALA A 285 -25.39 -4.64 -1.53
N VAL A 286 -24.50 -5.62 -1.76
CA VAL A 286 -24.69 -7.01 -1.30
C VAL A 286 -24.78 -7.06 0.23
N GLU A 287 -23.94 -6.33 0.95
CA GLU A 287 -24.00 -6.27 2.42
C GLU A 287 -25.33 -5.67 2.94
N VAL A 288 -25.87 -4.66 2.24
CA VAL A 288 -27.20 -4.09 2.56
C VAL A 288 -28.31 -5.13 2.30
N LEU A 289 -28.24 -5.86 1.19
CA LEU A 289 -29.19 -6.94 0.89
C LEU A 289 -29.15 -8.04 1.95
N ASP A 290 -27.97 -8.51 2.32
CA ASP A 290 -27.77 -9.58 3.30
C ASP A 290 -28.30 -9.21 4.71
N LYS A 291 -28.23 -7.93 5.07
CA LYS A 291 -28.80 -7.42 6.34
C LYS A 291 -30.30 -7.20 6.27
N GLY A 292 -30.82 -6.86 5.10
CA GLY A 292 -32.20 -6.45 4.92
C GLY A 292 -33.17 -7.55 4.53
N PHE A 293 -32.68 -8.65 3.93
CA PHE A 293 -33.52 -9.69 3.35
C PHE A 293 -33.00 -11.09 3.66
N THR A 294 -33.91 -12.03 3.86
CA THR A 294 -33.60 -13.43 4.20
C THR A 294 -33.72 -14.38 3.01
N SER A 295 -34.40 -13.96 1.93
CA SER A 295 -34.61 -14.78 0.75
C SER A 295 -34.50 -14.00 -0.55
N PHE A 296 -34.00 -14.66 -1.58
CA PHE A 296 -33.78 -14.10 -2.91
C PHE A 296 -34.27 -15.11 -3.97
N ALA A 297 -34.82 -14.61 -5.06
CA ALA A 297 -35.09 -15.44 -6.21
C ALA A 297 -33.81 -16.00 -6.83
N PRO A 298 -33.82 -17.17 -7.50
CA PRO A 298 -32.62 -17.75 -8.10
C PRO A 298 -31.86 -16.81 -9.04
N ALA A 299 -32.59 -15.98 -9.80
CA ALA A 299 -31.98 -14.96 -10.67
C ALA A 299 -31.28 -13.82 -9.89
N GLU A 300 -31.84 -13.41 -8.74
CA GLU A 300 -31.25 -12.43 -7.86
C GLU A 300 -29.97 -13.01 -7.18
N GLU A 301 -30.04 -14.27 -6.71
CA GLU A 301 -28.90 -14.98 -6.16
C GLU A 301 -27.75 -15.07 -7.18
N LEU A 302 -28.07 -15.31 -8.45
CA LEU A 302 -27.04 -15.35 -9.50
C LEU A 302 -26.34 -13.98 -9.69
N ILE A 303 -27.07 -12.86 -9.61
CA ILE A 303 -26.48 -11.51 -9.68
C ILE A 303 -25.58 -11.28 -8.47
N ILE A 304 -26.03 -11.65 -7.27
CA ILE A 304 -25.24 -11.56 -6.03
C ILE A 304 -24.00 -12.46 -6.12
N ALA A 305 -24.15 -13.69 -6.63
CA ALA A 305 -23.05 -14.64 -6.80
C ALA A 305 -21.94 -14.09 -7.71
N ARG A 306 -22.32 -13.52 -8.86
CA ARG A 306 -21.37 -12.88 -9.80
C ARG A 306 -20.60 -11.75 -9.14
N SER A 307 -21.28 -10.89 -8.38
CA SER A 307 -20.64 -9.79 -7.67
C SER A 307 -19.72 -10.27 -6.56
N ALA A 308 -20.19 -11.20 -5.73
CA ALA A 308 -19.40 -11.77 -4.64
C ALA A 308 -18.18 -12.57 -5.13
N ALA A 309 -18.27 -13.24 -6.30
CA ALA A 309 -17.13 -13.96 -6.90
C ALA A 309 -15.99 -13.03 -7.31
N VAL A 310 -16.28 -11.77 -7.68
CA VAL A 310 -15.29 -10.78 -8.07
C VAL A 310 -14.63 -10.11 -6.85
N ASN A 311 -15.44 -9.56 -5.93
CA ASN A 311 -14.96 -8.68 -4.86
C ASN A 311 -15.40 -9.09 -3.44
N GLY A 312 -16.24 -10.13 -3.33
CA GLY A 312 -16.79 -10.58 -2.06
C GLY A 312 -16.02 -11.74 -1.42
N PRO A 313 -16.47 -12.16 -0.23
CA PRO A 313 -15.98 -13.39 0.40
C PRO A 313 -16.35 -14.61 -0.47
N PRO A 314 -15.41 -15.56 -0.71
CA PRO A 314 -15.69 -16.78 -1.48
C PRO A 314 -16.89 -17.58 -0.95
N ALA A 315 -17.05 -17.64 0.37
CA ALA A 315 -18.18 -18.32 1.01
C ALA A 315 -19.54 -17.71 0.62
N ARG A 316 -19.61 -16.36 0.49
CA ARG A 316 -20.86 -15.70 0.06
C ARG A 316 -21.17 -15.98 -1.41
N ALA A 317 -20.14 -16.00 -2.27
CA ALA A 317 -20.28 -16.35 -3.67
C ALA A 317 -20.80 -17.79 -3.83
N VAL A 318 -20.15 -18.74 -3.15
CA VAL A 318 -20.55 -20.16 -3.18
C VAL A 318 -21.97 -20.35 -2.72
N ALA A 319 -22.35 -19.78 -1.58
CA ALA A 319 -23.71 -19.88 -1.05
C ALA A 319 -24.78 -19.32 -2.02
N ALA A 320 -24.44 -18.23 -2.73
CA ALA A 320 -25.34 -17.65 -3.72
C ALA A 320 -25.45 -18.52 -4.99
N PHE A 321 -24.35 -19.05 -5.49
CA PHE A 321 -24.38 -20.00 -6.61
C PHE A 321 -25.17 -21.27 -6.27
N GLU A 322 -24.97 -21.83 -5.06
CA GLU A 322 -25.72 -23.01 -4.60
C GLU A 322 -27.25 -22.77 -4.56
N ARG A 323 -27.67 -21.59 -4.09
CA ARG A 323 -29.09 -21.23 -4.11
C ARG A 323 -29.61 -21.00 -5.52
N ALA A 324 -28.81 -20.41 -6.41
CA ALA A 324 -29.16 -20.26 -7.83
C ALA A 324 -29.29 -21.59 -8.55
N LEU A 325 -28.66 -22.67 -8.08
CA LEU A 325 -28.78 -24.02 -8.63
C LEU A 325 -30.21 -24.64 -8.49
N SER A 326 -31.11 -24.01 -7.72
CA SER A 326 -32.54 -24.39 -7.77
C SER A 326 -33.15 -24.19 -9.17
N GLN A 327 -32.50 -23.36 -10.02
CA GLN A 327 -32.77 -23.21 -11.46
C GLN A 327 -31.46 -23.30 -12.26
N PRO A 328 -30.92 -24.51 -12.51
CA PRO A 328 -29.62 -24.71 -13.11
C PRO A 328 -29.46 -24.10 -14.51
N SER A 329 -30.55 -23.91 -15.24
CA SER A 329 -30.60 -23.31 -16.58
C SER A 329 -30.23 -21.81 -16.60
N LEU A 330 -30.25 -21.14 -15.45
CA LEU A 330 -29.82 -19.75 -15.33
C LEU A 330 -28.30 -19.60 -15.38
N LEU A 331 -27.55 -20.62 -14.94
CA LEU A 331 -26.08 -20.53 -14.88
C LEU A 331 -25.48 -20.73 -16.27
N THR A 332 -24.76 -19.72 -16.72
CA THR A 332 -23.94 -19.83 -17.93
C THR A 332 -22.64 -20.62 -17.66
N ALA A 333 -21.94 -21.01 -18.71
CA ALA A 333 -20.61 -21.62 -18.59
C ALA A 333 -19.63 -20.72 -17.83
N SER A 334 -19.68 -19.39 -18.04
CA SER A 334 -18.87 -18.42 -17.30
C SER A 334 -19.22 -18.38 -15.80
N ASP A 335 -20.48 -18.54 -15.46
CA ASP A 335 -20.91 -18.61 -14.06
C ASP A 335 -20.38 -19.86 -13.37
N ARG A 336 -20.40 -21.00 -14.08
CA ARG A 336 -19.81 -22.25 -13.56
C ARG A 336 -18.32 -22.15 -13.34
N ILE A 337 -17.57 -21.46 -14.22
CA ILE A 337 -16.14 -21.17 -14.01
C ILE A 337 -15.94 -20.35 -12.76
N SER A 338 -16.70 -19.25 -12.57
CA SER A 338 -16.62 -18.39 -11.40
C SER A 338 -17.00 -19.12 -10.11
N PHE A 339 -18.01 -19.98 -10.18
CA PHE A 339 -18.42 -20.85 -9.08
C PHE A 339 -17.30 -21.83 -8.70
N ALA A 340 -16.72 -22.52 -9.68
CA ALA A 340 -15.60 -23.43 -9.46
C ALA A 340 -14.37 -22.73 -8.83
N GLN A 341 -14.05 -21.54 -9.30
CA GLN A 341 -12.97 -20.72 -8.71
C GLN A 341 -13.28 -20.35 -7.26
N SER A 342 -14.53 -20.01 -6.94
CA SER A 342 -14.96 -19.68 -5.57
C SER A 342 -14.93 -20.90 -4.66
N LEU A 343 -15.35 -22.07 -5.14
CA LEU A 343 -15.25 -23.35 -4.45
C LEU A 343 -13.79 -23.73 -4.15
N ALA A 344 -12.90 -23.58 -5.15
CA ALA A 344 -11.47 -23.87 -4.98
C ALA A 344 -10.81 -22.98 -3.91
N ARG A 345 -11.24 -21.72 -3.77
CA ARG A 345 -10.76 -20.82 -2.69
C ARG A 345 -11.21 -21.27 -1.29
N LEU A 346 -12.17 -22.16 -1.21
CA LEU A 346 -12.67 -22.77 0.04
C LEU A 346 -12.19 -24.22 0.19
N ASP A 347 -11.18 -24.64 -0.56
CA ASP A 347 -10.62 -26.00 -0.59
C ASP A 347 -11.68 -27.09 -0.98
N ARG A 348 -12.80 -26.69 -1.57
CA ARG A 348 -13.83 -27.59 -2.11
C ARG A 348 -13.50 -28.06 -3.52
N THR A 349 -12.30 -28.65 -3.66
CA THR A 349 -11.71 -29.03 -4.95
C THR A 349 -12.62 -29.98 -5.75
N ARG A 350 -13.20 -30.99 -5.12
CA ARG A 350 -14.06 -31.96 -5.80
C ARG A 350 -15.27 -31.29 -6.45
N ASP A 351 -15.93 -30.40 -5.73
CA ASP A 351 -17.11 -29.68 -6.22
C ASP A 351 -16.73 -28.72 -7.34
N ALA A 352 -15.57 -28.05 -7.20
CA ALA A 352 -15.03 -27.15 -8.23
C ALA A 352 -14.80 -27.91 -9.55
N LEU A 353 -14.14 -29.06 -9.48
CA LEU A 353 -13.90 -29.89 -10.66
C LEU A 353 -15.18 -30.42 -11.30
N ALA A 354 -16.19 -30.76 -10.49
CA ALA A 354 -17.50 -31.17 -10.97
C ALA A 354 -18.20 -30.06 -11.76
N GLN A 355 -18.15 -28.79 -11.28
CA GLN A 355 -18.72 -27.67 -12.02
C GLN A 355 -18.03 -27.42 -13.36
N LEU A 356 -16.69 -27.52 -13.41
CA LEU A 356 -15.93 -27.37 -14.66
C LEU A 356 -16.20 -28.51 -15.66
N GLY A 357 -16.44 -29.73 -15.17
CA GLY A 357 -16.77 -30.89 -15.99
C GLY A 357 -18.14 -30.83 -16.69
N MET A 358 -19.01 -29.88 -16.31
CA MET A 358 -20.31 -29.64 -16.94
C MET A 358 -20.26 -28.61 -18.09
N ILE A 359 -19.06 -28.11 -18.44
CA ILE A 359 -18.91 -27.03 -19.40
C ILE A 359 -18.50 -27.60 -20.75
N ASP A 360 -19.37 -27.43 -21.73
CA ASP A 360 -19.14 -27.76 -23.11
C ASP A 360 -19.12 -26.50 -24.01
N GLY A 361 -18.76 -26.67 -25.30
CA GLY A 361 -18.81 -25.62 -26.30
C GLY A 361 -17.66 -24.59 -26.18
N PRO A 362 -17.90 -23.30 -26.46
CA PRO A 362 -16.82 -22.31 -26.64
C PRO A 362 -15.91 -22.08 -25.42
N LEU A 363 -16.38 -22.36 -24.21
CA LEU A 363 -15.63 -22.19 -22.97
C LEU A 363 -15.03 -23.48 -22.41
N ALA A 364 -15.17 -24.62 -23.12
CA ALA A 364 -14.67 -25.91 -22.67
C ALA A 364 -13.12 -25.90 -22.50
N GLY A 365 -12.38 -25.27 -23.41
CA GLY A 365 -10.93 -25.12 -23.31
C GLY A 365 -10.52 -24.28 -22.08
N GLN A 366 -11.23 -23.18 -21.85
CA GLN A 366 -11.02 -22.36 -20.66
C GLN A 366 -11.35 -23.13 -19.37
N ALA A 367 -12.42 -23.92 -19.35
CA ALA A 367 -12.79 -24.76 -18.21
C ALA A 367 -11.73 -25.84 -17.92
N ALA A 368 -11.24 -26.51 -18.97
CA ALA A 368 -10.14 -27.48 -18.86
C ALA A 368 -8.85 -26.82 -18.29
N TYR A 369 -8.51 -25.62 -18.74
CA TYR A 369 -7.40 -24.89 -18.19
C TYR A 369 -7.60 -24.50 -16.72
N GLN A 370 -8.80 -24.05 -16.33
CA GLN A 370 -9.11 -23.79 -14.91
C GLN A 370 -9.02 -25.05 -14.05
N ARG A 371 -9.45 -26.21 -14.58
CA ARG A 371 -9.28 -27.51 -13.94
C ARG A 371 -7.80 -27.80 -13.67
N ALA A 372 -6.92 -27.61 -14.66
CA ALA A 372 -5.48 -27.77 -14.49
C ALA A 372 -4.89 -26.82 -13.44
N ARG A 373 -5.36 -25.55 -13.39
CA ARG A 373 -4.96 -24.58 -12.38
C ARG A 373 -5.39 -24.97 -10.96
N ILE A 374 -6.57 -25.52 -10.79
CA ILE A 374 -7.03 -26.03 -9.49
C ILE A 374 -6.16 -27.20 -9.05
N LEU A 375 -5.86 -28.14 -9.96
CA LEU A 375 -4.99 -29.27 -9.68
C LEU A 375 -3.54 -28.87 -9.36
N LEU A 376 -3.08 -27.72 -9.83
CA LEU A 376 -1.75 -27.18 -9.49
C LEU A 376 -1.58 -26.92 -7.98
N THR A 377 -2.66 -26.53 -7.29
CA THR A 377 -2.65 -26.22 -5.86
C THR A 377 -3.11 -27.36 -4.98
N SER A 378 -3.97 -28.23 -5.49
CA SER A 378 -4.66 -29.25 -4.70
C SER A 378 -4.42 -30.70 -5.18
N GLY A 379 -3.75 -30.87 -6.31
CA GLY A 379 -3.47 -32.18 -6.92
C GLY A 379 -2.02 -32.61 -6.86
N THR A 380 -1.70 -33.70 -7.54
CA THR A 380 -0.32 -34.13 -7.77
C THR A 380 0.27 -33.41 -8.99
N ALA A 381 1.61 -33.33 -9.04
CA ALA A 381 2.31 -32.77 -10.19
C ALA A 381 1.99 -33.52 -11.51
N ASP A 382 1.82 -34.85 -11.43
CA ASP A 382 1.47 -35.67 -12.61
C ASP A 382 0.05 -35.40 -13.10
N ALA A 383 -0.93 -35.31 -12.19
CA ALA A 383 -2.30 -34.97 -12.53
C ALA A 383 -2.40 -33.56 -13.16
N THR A 384 -1.62 -32.60 -12.63
CA THR A 384 -1.55 -31.25 -13.20
C THR A 384 -0.96 -31.25 -14.61
N ARG A 385 0.17 -31.97 -14.82
CA ARG A 385 0.79 -32.10 -16.15
C ARG A 385 -0.13 -32.78 -17.16
N ALA A 386 -0.85 -33.83 -16.72
CA ALA A 386 -1.81 -34.52 -17.56
C ALA A 386 -2.97 -33.58 -17.96
N ALA A 387 -3.54 -32.84 -17.03
CA ALA A 387 -4.61 -31.88 -17.28
C ALA A 387 -4.16 -30.73 -18.21
N LEU A 388 -2.93 -30.25 -18.09
CA LEU A 388 -2.39 -29.23 -18.99
C LEU A 388 -2.17 -29.76 -20.42
N ARG A 389 -1.71 -31.02 -20.58
CA ARG A 389 -1.61 -31.67 -21.89
C ARG A 389 -2.99 -31.84 -22.51
N ASP A 390 -3.98 -32.26 -21.73
CA ASP A 390 -5.37 -32.39 -22.19
C ASP A 390 -5.90 -31.09 -22.83
N VAL A 391 -5.60 -29.93 -22.22
CA VAL A 391 -5.96 -28.62 -22.81
C VAL A 391 -5.29 -28.40 -24.16
N VAL A 392 -3.99 -28.69 -24.27
CA VAL A 392 -3.20 -28.46 -25.48
C VAL A 392 -3.61 -29.38 -26.63
N ASP A 393 -3.98 -30.62 -26.29
CA ASP A 393 -4.30 -31.69 -27.26
C ASP A 393 -5.75 -31.60 -27.75
N HIS A 394 -6.70 -31.30 -26.87
CA HIS A 394 -8.13 -31.30 -27.21
C HIS A 394 -8.71 -29.93 -27.51
N PHE A 395 -8.06 -28.84 -27.08
CA PHE A 395 -8.52 -27.48 -27.31
C PHE A 395 -7.45 -26.58 -27.98
N PRO A 396 -6.78 -27.06 -29.06
CA PRO A 396 -5.70 -26.30 -29.70
C PRO A 396 -6.15 -24.98 -30.32
N ASP A 397 -7.42 -24.86 -30.67
CA ASP A 397 -8.02 -23.66 -31.28
C ASP A 397 -8.43 -22.60 -30.25
N ASP A 398 -8.59 -22.97 -29.00
CA ASP A 398 -8.69 -22.01 -27.89
C ASP A 398 -7.29 -21.45 -27.59
N THR A 399 -6.88 -20.45 -28.40
CA THR A 399 -5.54 -19.84 -28.31
C THR A 399 -5.20 -19.38 -26.91
N ALA A 400 -6.18 -18.86 -26.15
CA ALA A 400 -5.95 -18.34 -24.82
C ALA A 400 -5.66 -19.48 -23.81
N ALA A 401 -6.51 -20.52 -23.80
CA ALA A 401 -6.35 -21.65 -22.91
C ALA A 401 -5.12 -22.50 -23.27
N ALA A 402 -4.97 -22.86 -24.56
CA ALA A 402 -3.88 -23.72 -25.01
C ALA A 402 -2.50 -23.07 -24.84
N SER A 403 -2.34 -21.79 -25.16
CA SER A 403 -1.07 -21.11 -24.96
C SER A 403 -0.71 -20.94 -23.48
N ALA A 404 -1.71 -20.65 -22.63
CA ALA A 404 -1.50 -20.57 -21.20
C ALA A 404 -1.14 -21.95 -20.59
N ALA A 405 -1.79 -23.00 -21.07
CA ALA A 405 -1.49 -24.38 -20.66
C ALA A 405 -0.09 -24.82 -21.08
N LEU A 406 0.31 -24.54 -22.33
CA LEU A 406 1.67 -24.80 -22.82
C LEU A 406 2.74 -24.12 -22.00
N TYR A 407 2.53 -22.82 -21.71
CA TYR A 407 3.47 -22.05 -20.90
C TYR A 407 3.62 -22.66 -19.51
N LEU A 408 2.50 -22.91 -18.81
CA LEU A 408 2.52 -23.49 -17.47
C LEU A 408 3.10 -24.91 -17.45
N LEU A 409 2.82 -25.71 -18.48
CA LEU A 409 3.41 -27.05 -18.63
C LEU A 409 4.95 -26.98 -18.82
N ALA A 410 5.41 -26.06 -19.66
CA ALA A 410 6.84 -25.84 -19.88
C ALA A 410 7.54 -25.38 -18.60
N ASP A 411 6.92 -24.47 -17.83
CA ASP A 411 7.44 -23.99 -16.56
C ASP A 411 7.54 -25.11 -15.51
N LEU A 412 6.49 -25.94 -15.38
CA LEU A 412 6.49 -27.12 -14.49
C LEU A 412 7.52 -28.17 -14.89
N VAL A 413 7.78 -28.35 -16.19
CA VAL A 413 8.80 -29.25 -16.70
C VAL A 413 10.19 -28.68 -16.41
N THR A 414 10.36 -27.36 -16.53
CA THR A 414 11.58 -26.64 -16.11
C THR A 414 11.86 -26.81 -14.61
N ASP A 415 10.83 -26.69 -13.77
CA ASP A 415 10.96 -26.92 -12.33
C ASP A 415 11.31 -28.38 -11.98
N GLY A 416 10.91 -29.31 -12.83
CA GLY A 416 11.30 -30.73 -12.74
C GLY A 416 12.69 -31.06 -13.29
N GLY A 417 13.44 -30.07 -13.79
CA GLY A 417 14.81 -30.23 -14.29
C GLY A 417 14.94 -30.83 -15.69
N ASN A 418 13.83 -30.96 -16.45
CA ASN A 418 13.87 -31.49 -17.82
C ASN A 418 13.88 -30.34 -18.83
N ASP A 419 15.05 -29.74 -19.02
CA ASP A 419 15.24 -28.57 -19.87
C ASP A 419 14.98 -28.86 -21.35
N ASP A 420 15.31 -30.07 -21.87
CA ASP A 420 15.07 -30.43 -23.28
C ASP A 420 13.57 -30.42 -23.59
N GLN A 421 12.78 -31.05 -22.73
CA GLN A 421 11.32 -31.07 -22.90
C GLN A 421 10.71 -29.68 -22.71
N ALA A 422 11.19 -28.91 -21.73
CA ALA A 422 10.74 -27.55 -21.49
C ALA A 422 10.99 -26.66 -22.72
N ARG A 423 12.18 -26.73 -23.29
CA ARG A 423 12.55 -26.00 -24.51
C ARG A 423 11.66 -26.37 -25.69
N ALA A 424 11.35 -27.65 -25.88
CA ALA A 424 10.45 -28.08 -26.93
C ALA A 424 9.04 -27.46 -26.77
N LEU A 425 8.51 -27.45 -25.55
CA LEU A 425 7.21 -26.85 -25.22
C LEU A 425 7.19 -25.33 -25.42
N PHE A 426 8.24 -24.63 -24.98
CA PHE A 426 8.36 -23.18 -25.19
C PHE A 426 8.46 -22.81 -26.68
N ARG A 427 9.17 -23.58 -27.46
CA ARG A 427 9.21 -23.43 -28.93
C ARG A 427 7.86 -23.71 -29.57
N GLN A 428 7.17 -24.77 -29.15
CA GLN A 428 5.81 -25.06 -29.61
C GLN A 428 4.87 -23.87 -29.32
N LEU A 429 4.94 -23.28 -28.12
CA LEU A 429 4.16 -22.11 -27.74
C LEU A 429 4.40 -20.95 -28.70
N SER A 430 5.65 -20.52 -28.88
CA SER A 430 5.99 -19.35 -29.68
C SER A 430 5.70 -19.53 -31.18
N HIS A 431 5.80 -20.75 -31.70
CA HIS A 431 5.51 -21.05 -33.11
C HIS A 431 4.01 -21.22 -33.37
N LYS A 432 3.31 -21.95 -32.50
CA LYS A 432 1.88 -22.25 -32.72
C LYS A 432 0.97 -21.09 -32.34
N TYR A 433 1.36 -20.31 -31.31
CA TYR A 433 0.57 -19.22 -30.78
C TYR A 433 1.34 -17.87 -30.71
N PRO A 434 1.84 -17.36 -31.86
CA PRO A 434 2.72 -16.16 -31.89
C PRO A 434 2.05 -14.88 -31.40
N THR A 435 0.72 -14.83 -31.39
CA THR A 435 -0.07 -13.68 -30.89
C THR A 435 -0.42 -13.78 -29.42
N SER A 436 -0.10 -14.90 -28.78
CA SER A 436 -0.33 -15.08 -27.34
C SER A 436 0.49 -14.09 -26.52
N PRO A 437 -0.06 -13.52 -25.42
CA PRO A 437 0.72 -12.72 -24.49
C PRO A 437 1.92 -13.45 -23.87
N ARG A 438 1.94 -14.79 -23.93
CA ARG A 438 3.02 -15.64 -23.42
C ARG A 438 4.06 -16.05 -24.48
N ALA A 439 3.83 -15.71 -25.75
CA ALA A 439 4.69 -16.18 -26.84
C ALA A 439 6.12 -15.63 -26.73
N ALA A 440 6.28 -14.36 -26.43
CA ALA A 440 7.60 -13.72 -26.30
C ALA A 440 8.37 -14.27 -25.07
N ASP A 441 7.74 -14.37 -23.91
CA ASP A 441 8.35 -14.95 -22.70
C ASP A 441 8.73 -16.43 -22.94
N GLY A 442 7.83 -17.23 -23.55
CA GLY A 442 8.16 -18.62 -23.92
C GLY A 442 9.34 -18.70 -24.85
N TRP A 443 9.43 -17.85 -25.87
CA TRP A 443 10.58 -17.81 -26.76
C TRP A 443 11.88 -17.47 -26.05
N LEU A 444 11.82 -16.42 -25.15
CA LEU A 444 12.94 -16.03 -24.31
C LEU A 444 13.45 -17.19 -23.45
N GLN A 445 12.54 -17.91 -22.77
CA GLN A 445 12.91 -19.05 -21.92
C GLN A 445 13.50 -20.20 -22.73
N GLY A 446 12.93 -20.51 -23.89
CA GLY A 446 13.47 -21.54 -24.79
C GLY A 446 14.87 -21.23 -25.31
N ALA A 447 15.13 -19.96 -25.65
CA ALA A 447 16.46 -19.51 -26.07
C ALA A 447 17.46 -19.50 -24.91
N LEU A 448 17.01 -19.13 -23.70
CA LEU A 448 17.84 -19.17 -22.49
C LEU A 448 18.28 -20.59 -22.15
N ILE A 449 17.38 -21.56 -22.24
CA ILE A 449 17.73 -23.00 -22.07
C ILE A 449 18.78 -23.43 -23.09
N ALA A 450 18.67 -23.00 -24.36
CA ALA A 450 19.69 -23.29 -25.37
C ALA A 450 21.06 -22.71 -25.01
N LEU A 451 21.09 -21.50 -24.43
CA LEU A 451 22.33 -20.87 -23.98
C LEU A 451 22.97 -21.63 -22.82
N ILE A 452 22.16 -22.08 -21.86
CA ILE A 452 22.61 -22.83 -20.68
C ILE A 452 23.23 -24.18 -21.06
N HIS A 453 22.74 -24.82 -22.12
CA HIS A 453 23.23 -26.09 -22.64
C HIS A 453 24.22 -25.93 -23.80
N ASP A 454 25.11 -24.92 -23.74
CA ASP A 454 26.23 -24.65 -24.64
C ASP A 454 25.88 -24.48 -26.13
N ASN A 455 24.63 -24.21 -26.45
CA ASN A 455 24.21 -23.92 -27.82
C ASN A 455 24.11 -22.42 -28.08
N ALA A 456 25.23 -21.71 -27.78
CA ALA A 456 25.28 -20.24 -27.72
C ALA A 456 24.91 -19.59 -29.07
N LYS A 457 25.37 -20.13 -30.21
CA LYS A 457 25.08 -19.54 -31.53
C LYS A 457 23.59 -19.66 -31.91
N ALA A 458 22.96 -20.80 -31.61
CA ALA A 458 21.54 -20.98 -31.82
C ALA A 458 20.71 -20.08 -30.90
N ALA A 459 21.09 -19.99 -29.60
CA ALA A 459 20.46 -19.09 -28.67
C ALA A 459 20.54 -17.64 -29.13
N ALA A 460 21.70 -17.18 -29.61
CA ALA A 460 21.87 -15.81 -30.13
C ALA A 460 20.93 -15.52 -31.30
N SER A 461 20.83 -16.47 -32.25
CA SER A 461 19.90 -16.33 -33.39
C SER A 461 18.43 -16.34 -32.96
N GLU A 462 18.05 -17.14 -31.95
CA GLU A 462 16.69 -17.17 -31.41
C GLU A 462 16.33 -15.85 -30.70
N PHE A 463 17.21 -15.28 -29.88
CA PHE A 463 17.02 -13.99 -29.24
C PHE A 463 16.93 -12.84 -30.26
N ASP A 464 17.80 -12.82 -31.27
CA ASP A 464 17.74 -11.82 -32.36
C ASP A 464 16.45 -11.94 -33.15
N SER A 465 15.98 -13.16 -33.40
CA SER A 465 14.70 -13.40 -34.10
C SER A 465 13.52 -12.92 -33.28
N LEU A 466 13.53 -13.10 -31.94
CA LEU A 466 12.50 -12.59 -31.05
C LEU A 466 12.45 -11.07 -31.12
N THR A 467 13.60 -10.40 -30.97
CA THR A 467 13.65 -8.92 -31.04
C THR A 467 13.22 -8.37 -32.38
N ALA A 468 13.51 -9.06 -33.49
CA ALA A 468 13.11 -8.64 -34.83
C ALA A 468 11.61 -8.84 -35.09
N ARG A 469 11.02 -9.95 -34.62
CA ARG A 469 9.62 -10.29 -34.89
C ARG A 469 8.65 -9.68 -33.88
N MET A 470 9.09 -9.49 -32.63
CA MET A 470 8.27 -8.97 -31.51
C MET A 470 8.93 -7.76 -30.84
N PRO A 471 9.28 -6.69 -31.56
CA PRO A 471 10.07 -5.56 -31.05
C PRO A 471 9.34 -4.73 -29.97
N ARG A 472 8.01 -4.89 -29.86
CA ARG A 472 7.16 -4.19 -28.88
C ARG A 472 6.74 -5.07 -27.72
N SER A 473 7.20 -6.34 -27.64
CA SER A 473 6.93 -7.18 -26.49
C SER A 473 7.68 -6.67 -25.26
N ASP A 474 7.14 -6.95 -24.10
CA ASP A 474 7.78 -6.61 -22.83
C ASP A 474 9.16 -7.33 -22.67
N ASP A 475 9.34 -8.46 -23.37
CA ASP A 475 10.56 -9.28 -23.36
C ASP A 475 11.59 -8.87 -24.41
N ALA A 476 11.30 -7.93 -25.31
CA ALA A 476 12.23 -7.55 -26.38
C ALA A 476 13.56 -6.99 -25.86
N LEU A 477 13.52 -6.23 -24.76
CA LEU A 477 14.73 -5.67 -24.14
C LEU A 477 15.57 -6.74 -23.46
N SER A 478 14.95 -7.68 -22.74
CA SER A 478 15.62 -8.84 -22.13
C SER A 478 16.23 -9.74 -23.20
N ALA A 479 15.49 -10.04 -24.26
CA ALA A 479 16.00 -10.83 -25.38
C ALA A 479 17.23 -10.18 -26.03
N ARG A 480 17.24 -8.86 -26.19
CA ARG A 480 18.41 -8.15 -26.74
C ARG A 480 19.63 -8.24 -25.82
N TYR A 481 19.42 -8.13 -24.51
CA TYR A 481 20.48 -8.33 -23.53
C TYR A 481 21.06 -9.75 -23.61
N TRP A 482 20.17 -10.76 -23.61
CA TRP A 482 20.57 -12.17 -23.67
C TRP A 482 21.17 -12.58 -25.02
N SER A 483 20.75 -11.93 -26.13
CA SER A 483 21.44 -12.04 -27.42
C SER A 483 22.91 -11.64 -27.29
N GLY A 484 23.19 -10.49 -26.63
CA GLY A 484 24.58 -10.09 -26.35
C GLY A 484 25.35 -11.11 -25.52
N ARG A 485 24.72 -11.75 -24.50
CA ARG A 485 25.31 -12.83 -23.71
C ARG A 485 25.63 -14.06 -24.57
N ALA A 486 24.70 -14.44 -25.44
CA ALA A 486 24.83 -15.59 -26.30
C ALA A 486 25.88 -15.37 -27.38
N TRP A 487 25.98 -14.20 -28.03
CA TRP A 487 27.03 -13.85 -28.96
C TRP A 487 28.42 -13.86 -28.31
N ALA A 488 28.53 -13.32 -27.06
CA ALA A 488 29.77 -13.39 -26.33
C ALA A 488 30.22 -14.81 -26.04
N ALA A 489 29.29 -15.72 -25.65
CA ALA A 489 29.57 -17.15 -25.46
C ALA A 489 29.91 -17.87 -26.78
N ALA A 490 29.34 -17.42 -27.89
CA ALA A 490 29.68 -17.94 -29.24
C ALA A 490 31.00 -17.40 -29.79
N GLY A 491 31.70 -16.51 -29.07
CA GLY A 491 32.99 -15.93 -29.46
C GLY A 491 32.89 -14.60 -30.22
N ASP A 492 31.70 -14.15 -30.62
CA ASP A 492 31.52 -12.86 -31.32
C ASP A 492 31.35 -11.69 -30.34
N GLN A 493 32.46 -11.16 -29.87
CA GLN A 493 32.50 -10.05 -28.94
C GLN A 493 32.02 -8.73 -29.57
N ALA A 494 32.10 -8.58 -30.90
CA ALA A 494 31.65 -7.37 -31.59
C ALA A 494 30.11 -7.27 -31.56
N ALA A 495 29.44 -8.35 -31.97
CA ALA A 495 27.99 -8.49 -31.92
C ALA A 495 27.48 -8.35 -30.48
N ALA A 496 28.12 -9.00 -29.50
CA ALA A 496 27.76 -8.88 -28.08
C ALA A 496 27.76 -7.43 -27.58
N ARG A 497 28.86 -6.72 -27.83
CA ARG A 497 28.99 -5.29 -27.43
C ARG A 497 27.97 -4.41 -28.13
N GLN A 498 27.64 -4.70 -29.39
CA GLN A 498 26.60 -3.96 -30.12
C GLN A 498 25.24 -4.13 -29.42
N ARG A 499 24.81 -5.34 -29.13
CA ARG A 499 23.54 -5.62 -28.46
C ARG A 499 23.42 -4.93 -27.10
N TRP A 500 24.48 -4.96 -26.29
CA TRP A 500 24.48 -4.29 -24.99
C TRP A 500 24.41 -2.76 -25.10
N ARG A 501 25.06 -2.15 -26.11
CA ARG A 501 24.92 -0.72 -26.37
C ARG A 501 23.48 -0.36 -26.79
N GLU A 502 22.85 -1.19 -27.63
CA GLU A 502 21.47 -1.01 -28.03
C GLU A 502 20.49 -1.05 -26.85
N VAL A 503 20.71 -1.98 -25.89
CA VAL A 503 19.93 -2.06 -24.63
C VAL A 503 20.04 -0.76 -23.84
N ILE A 504 21.27 -0.25 -23.63
CA ILE A 504 21.52 0.98 -22.88
C ILE A 504 20.88 2.19 -23.58
N ALA A 505 21.03 2.28 -24.91
CA ALA A 505 20.45 3.37 -25.70
C ALA A 505 18.92 3.38 -25.68
N GLN A 506 18.29 2.21 -25.72
CA GLN A 506 16.83 2.07 -25.76
C GLN A 506 16.19 2.39 -24.41
N GLN A 507 16.71 1.85 -23.29
CA GLN A 507 16.16 2.05 -21.96
C GLN A 507 17.27 2.16 -20.90
N PRO A 508 17.95 3.31 -20.79
CA PRO A 508 19.16 3.47 -19.97
C PRO A 508 18.95 3.22 -18.47
N ARG A 509 17.71 3.31 -17.99
CA ARG A 509 17.33 3.11 -16.57
C ARG A 509 16.71 1.74 -16.29
N SER A 510 16.77 0.80 -17.22
CA SER A 510 16.28 -0.56 -17.03
C SER A 510 17.29 -1.45 -16.29
N TYR A 511 16.81 -2.54 -15.73
CA TYR A 511 17.67 -3.58 -15.16
C TYR A 511 18.70 -4.08 -16.20
N TYR A 512 18.22 -4.35 -17.42
CA TYR A 512 19.10 -4.86 -18.47
C TYR A 512 20.16 -3.85 -18.94
N ALA A 513 19.89 -2.55 -18.86
CA ALA A 513 20.90 -1.51 -19.08
C ALA A 513 21.98 -1.51 -17.97
N VAL A 514 21.60 -1.74 -16.72
CA VAL A 514 22.55 -1.85 -15.61
C VAL A 514 23.51 -3.04 -15.80
N VAL A 515 22.98 -4.22 -16.13
CA VAL A 515 23.82 -5.41 -16.35
C VAL A 515 24.61 -5.33 -17.66
N ALA A 516 24.08 -4.70 -18.71
CA ALA A 516 24.79 -4.44 -19.97
C ALA A 516 25.98 -3.46 -19.76
N ALA A 517 25.79 -2.41 -18.97
CA ALA A 517 26.85 -1.45 -18.63
C ALA A 517 28.00 -2.15 -17.88
N ARG A 518 27.69 -3.05 -16.93
CA ARG A 518 28.72 -3.87 -16.26
C ARG A 518 29.53 -4.71 -17.26
N ARG A 519 28.85 -5.35 -18.24
CA ARG A 519 29.51 -6.16 -19.29
C ARG A 519 30.40 -5.32 -20.22
N LEU A 520 30.01 -4.06 -20.43
CA LEU A 520 30.81 -3.11 -21.22
C LEU A 520 31.88 -2.38 -20.39
N GLN A 521 31.95 -2.63 -19.09
CA GLN A 521 32.82 -1.91 -18.14
C GLN A 521 32.59 -0.38 -18.18
N GLN A 522 31.34 0.02 -18.33
CA GLN A 522 30.89 1.41 -18.37
C GLN A 522 30.13 1.76 -17.09
N ALA A 523 30.15 3.04 -16.72
CA ALA A 523 29.29 3.51 -15.67
C ALA A 523 27.81 3.30 -16.09
N PRO A 524 26.93 2.86 -15.16
CA PRO A 524 25.50 2.85 -15.41
C PRO A 524 25.01 4.28 -15.64
N TRP A 525 23.74 4.41 -16.07
CA TRP A 525 23.12 5.73 -16.21
C TRP A 525 23.37 6.61 -14.98
N VAL A 526 23.83 7.84 -15.23
CA VAL A 526 24.01 8.88 -14.24
C VAL A 526 23.09 10.04 -14.63
N PRO A 527 22.30 10.58 -13.70
CA PRO A 527 21.49 11.77 -13.97
C PRO A 527 22.41 12.99 -14.22
N GLU A 528 21.88 13.97 -14.94
CA GLU A 528 22.52 15.29 -15.01
C GLU A 528 22.66 15.87 -13.60
N SER A 529 23.66 16.75 -13.41
CA SER A 529 23.91 17.43 -12.14
C SER A 529 22.62 18.08 -11.63
N GLN A 530 22.26 17.77 -10.38
CA GLN A 530 21.00 18.22 -9.81
C GLN A 530 21.21 19.39 -8.85
N PRO A 531 20.40 20.46 -8.95
CA PRO A 531 20.35 21.48 -7.91
C PRO A 531 19.92 20.85 -6.57
N ASP A 532 20.51 21.30 -5.46
CA ASP A 532 20.14 20.85 -4.12
C ASP A 532 18.88 21.56 -3.57
N SER A 533 18.26 22.45 -4.36
CA SER A 533 17.10 23.23 -3.95
C SER A 533 15.86 22.89 -4.78
N PHE A 534 14.73 22.86 -4.11
CA PHE A 534 13.41 22.70 -4.71
C PHE A 534 12.67 24.04 -4.73
N PRO A 535 11.80 24.31 -5.73
CA PRO A 535 11.01 25.53 -5.78
C PRO A 535 10.03 25.56 -4.61
N ARG A 536 9.78 26.76 -4.06
CA ARG A 536 8.73 26.99 -3.09
C ARG A 536 7.57 27.73 -3.74
N VAL A 537 6.35 27.31 -3.44
CA VAL A 537 5.12 27.87 -3.96
C VAL A 537 4.21 28.21 -2.81
N ALA A 538 3.97 29.48 -2.56
CA ALA A 538 3.25 29.97 -1.37
C ALA A 538 1.87 29.29 -1.16
N THR A 539 1.16 28.96 -2.24
CA THR A 539 -0.13 28.24 -2.12
C THR A 539 0.03 26.79 -1.69
N VAL A 540 1.16 26.14 -2.02
CA VAL A 540 1.50 24.80 -1.54
C VAL A 540 1.90 24.89 -0.06
N ASP A 541 2.80 25.81 0.29
CA ASP A 541 3.25 26.01 1.68
C ASP A 541 2.06 26.29 2.61
N SER A 542 1.12 27.15 2.19
CA SER A 542 -0.09 27.47 2.97
C SER A 542 -1.01 26.26 3.16
N ALA A 543 -1.15 25.43 2.13
CA ALA A 543 -1.97 24.21 2.22
C ALA A 543 -1.29 23.17 3.13
N MET A 544 0.02 23.00 3.04
CA MET A 544 0.78 22.10 3.92
C MET A 544 0.72 22.54 5.38
N ALA A 545 0.76 23.86 5.66
CA ALA A 545 0.57 24.38 7.01
C ALA A 545 -0.84 24.05 7.57
N ARG A 546 -1.88 24.12 6.73
CA ARG A 546 -3.24 23.69 7.12
C ARG A 546 -3.29 22.20 7.40
N ILE A 547 -2.69 21.39 6.55
CA ILE A 547 -2.61 19.94 6.70
C ILE A 547 -1.95 19.58 8.02
N ALA A 548 -0.78 20.14 8.31
CA ALA A 548 -0.05 19.90 9.55
C ALA A 548 -0.88 20.26 10.80
N LEU A 549 -1.65 21.35 10.74
CA LEU A 549 -2.56 21.71 11.82
C LEU A 549 -3.73 20.73 11.96
N LEU A 550 -4.33 20.29 10.84
CA LEU A 550 -5.41 19.31 10.84
C LEU A 550 -4.95 17.97 11.43
N GLU A 551 -3.78 17.48 11.02
CA GLU A 551 -3.17 16.25 11.54
C GLU A 551 -2.87 16.37 13.04
N ARG A 552 -2.27 17.51 13.47
CA ARG A 552 -2.05 17.78 14.88
C ARG A 552 -3.34 17.73 15.72
N LEU A 553 -4.48 18.14 15.15
CA LEU A 553 -5.79 18.08 15.79
C LEU A 553 -6.48 16.70 15.63
N GLY A 554 -5.85 15.76 14.92
CA GLY A 554 -6.40 14.46 14.57
C GLY A 554 -7.58 14.53 13.60
N MET A 555 -7.65 15.59 12.79
CA MET A 555 -8.64 15.78 11.72
C MET A 555 -8.12 15.17 10.40
N ASP A 556 -7.78 13.88 10.44
CA ASP A 556 -7.07 13.19 9.34
C ASP A 556 -7.91 13.06 8.07
N ALA A 557 -9.24 13.03 8.21
CA ALA A 557 -10.14 12.99 7.07
C ALA A 557 -10.07 14.29 6.26
N GLU A 558 -10.04 15.44 6.95
CA GLU A 558 -9.91 16.75 6.36
C GLU A 558 -8.51 16.97 5.79
N ALA A 559 -7.47 16.55 6.50
CA ALA A 559 -6.09 16.57 6.01
C ALA A 559 -5.94 15.79 4.70
N ARG A 560 -6.56 14.61 4.59
CA ARG A 560 -6.56 13.80 3.37
C ARG A 560 -7.18 14.54 2.18
N LEU A 561 -8.30 15.25 2.39
CA LEU A 561 -8.94 16.04 1.34
C LEU A 561 -8.05 17.19 0.85
N GLU A 562 -7.31 17.82 1.75
CA GLU A 562 -6.30 18.84 1.37
C GLU A 562 -5.16 18.22 0.55
N TYR A 563 -4.64 17.05 0.95
CA TYR A 563 -3.64 16.31 0.16
C TYR A 563 -4.16 15.97 -1.24
N ASP A 564 -5.39 15.46 -1.35
CA ASP A 564 -6.00 15.09 -2.63
C ASP A 564 -6.15 16.32 -3.54
N ALA A 565 -6.59 17.44 -2.99
CA ALA A 565 -6.72 18.69 -3.73
C ALA A 565 -5.36 19.25 -4.19
N LEU A 566 -4.31 19.15 -3.36
CA LEU A 566 -2.97 19.54 -3.75
C LEU A 566 -2.44 18.67 -4.89
N GLU A 567 -2.61 17.35 -4.80
CA GLU A 567 -2.18 16.39 -5.83
C GLU A 567 -2.89 16.66 -7.16
N GLU A 568 -4.20 16.93 -7.14
CA GLU A 568 -4.98 17.27 -8.34
C GLU A 568 -4.53 18.58 -8.98
N GLN A 569 -4.17 19.58 -8.16
CA GLN A 569 -3.75 20.89 -8.64
C GLN A 569 -2.27 20.99 -9.03
N ALA A 570 -1.45 20.00 -8.63
CA ALA A 570 -0.01 20.01 -8.86
C ALA A 570 0.39 20.16 -10.36
N PRO A 571 -0.27 19.49 -11.33
CA PRO A 571 0.12 19.56 -12.74
C PRO A 571 -0.11 20.91 -13.44
N ARG A 572 -0.60 21.94 -12.75
CA ARG A 572 -0.85 23.27 -13.34
C ARG A 572 0.43 23.97 -13.83
N SER A 573 1.59 23.66 -13.23
CA SER A 573 2.90 24.09 -13.71
C SER A 573 3.99 23.14 -13.23
N PRO A 574 5.15 23.05 -13.93
CA PRO A 574 6.27 22.20 -13.50
C PRO A 574 6.77 22.56 -12.10
N ASP A 575 6.96 23.85 -11.79
CA ASP A 575 7.44 24.30 -10.47
C ASP A 575 6.46 23.93 -9.36
N ARG A 576 5.14 24.10 -9.60
CA ARG A 576 4.13 23.70 -8.63
C ARG A 576 4.13 22.19 -8.41
N LEU A 577 4.28 21.42 -9.48
CA LEU A 577 4.35 19.95 -9.39
C LEU A 577 5.56 19.51 -8.56
N ILE A 578 6.73 20.07 -8.83
CA ILE A 578 7.96 19.77 -8.10
C ILE A 578 7.84 20.22 -6.64
N ALA A 579 7.34 21.43 -6.37
CA ALA A 579 7.13 21.93 -5.01
C ALA A 579 6.15 21.05 -4.22
N THR A 580 5.03 20.64 -4.86
CA THR A 580 4.07 19.75 -4.21
C THR A 580 4.66 18.38 -3.93
N ALA A 581 5.38 17.79 -4.87
CA ALA A 581 6.03 16.49 -4.69
C ALA A 581 7.08 16.54 -3.57
N HIS A 582 7.87 17.62 -3.51
CA HIS A 582 8.86 17.81 -2.45
C HIS A 582 8.17 17.96 -1.08
N ALA A 583 7.15 18.82 -0.98
CA ALA A 583 6.40 19.00 0.26
C ALA A 583 5.75 17.67 0.73
N PHE A 584 5.28 16.84 -0.18
CA PHE A 584 4.76 15.52 0.15
C PHE A 584 5.83 14.59 0.71
N LEU A 585 7.08 14.66 0.24
CA LEU A 585 8.18 13.89 0.84
C LEU A 585 8.48 14.35 2.27
N GLU A 586 8.46 15.64 2.53
CA GLU A 586 8.68 16.20 3.86
C GLU A 586 7.57 15.81 4.88
N HIS A 587 6.42 15.32 4.40
CA HIS A 587 5.26 14.91 5.20
C HIS A 587 4.89 13.43 5.06
N ASP A 588 5.86 12.56 4.83
CA ASP A 588 5.71 11.08 4.72
C ASP A 588 4.70 10.63 3.64
N GLN A 589 4.38 11.51 2.66
CA GLN A 589 3.49 11.21 1.53
C GLN A 589 4.29 10.77 0.29
N SER A 590 5.32 9.95 0.48
CA SER A 590 6.26 9.52 -0.55
C SER A 590 5.59 8.89 -1.79
N SER A 591 4.55 8.08 -1.59
CA SER A 591 3.81 7.49 -2.71
C SER A 591 3.14 8.54 -3.61
N ARG A 592 2.64 9.64 -3.03
CA ARG A 592 2.07 10.78 -3.79
C ARG A 592 3.18 11.54 -4.52
N ALA A 593 4.31 11.80 -3.85
CA ALA A 593 5.46 12.45 -4.44
C ALA A 593 6.00 11.68 -5.65
N ILE A 594 6.14 10.36 -5.52
CA ILE A 594 6.61 9.46 -6.59
C ILE A 594 5.66 9.50 -7.79
N ARG A 595 4.33 9.48 -7.56
CA ARG A 595 3.37 9.60 -8.67
C ARG A 595 3.48 10.94 -9.40
N LEU A 596 3.66 12.04 -8.69
CA LEU A 596 3.85 13.36 -9.29
C LEU A 596 5.16 13.43 -10.08
N ALA A 597 6.25 12.91 -9.52
CA ALA A 597 7.55 12.84 -10.19
C ALA A 597 7.48 11.98 -11.47
N GLN A 598 6.76 10.86 -11.44
CA GLN A 598 6.55 10.02 -12.61
C GLN A 598 5.77 10.77 -13.71
N ARG A 599 4.70 11.50 -13.35
CA ARG A 599 3.95 12.34 -14.29
C ARG A 599 4.83 13.41 -14.94
N LEU A 600 5.74 14.03 -14.17
CA LEU A 600 6.69 15.01 -14.71
C LEU A 600 7.61 14.39 -15.76
N ILE A 601 8.17 13.23 -15.47
CA ILE A 601 9.04 12.50 -16.40
C ILE A 601 8.27 12.04 -17.65
N ASP A 602 7.05 11.53 -17.49
CA ASP A 602 6.21 11.06 -18.59
C ASP A 602 5.76 12.20 -19.52
N SER A 603 5.67 13.44 -19.01
CA SER A 603 5.40 14.63 -19.79
C SER A 603 6.58 15.07 -20.70
N GLY A 604 7.72 14.40 -20.58
CA GLY A 604 8.95 14.74 -21.30
C GLY A 604 9.75 15.89 -20.69
N ALA A 605 9.36 16.38 -19.52
CA ALA A 605 10.12 17.40 -18.80
C ALA A 605 11.50 16.85 -18.38
N ARG A 606 12.54 17.68 -18.61
CA ARG A 606 13.94 17.33 -18.32
C ARG A 606 14.46 17.97 -17.04
N ASP A 607 13.62 18.05 -16.00
CA ASP A 607 14.07 18.53 -14.71
C ASP A 607 14.81 17.41 -13.95
N PRO A 608 16.12 17.57 -13.69
CA PRO A 608 16.89 16.51 -13.03
C PRO A 608 16.43 16.24 -11.60
N ARG A 609 15.77 17.19 -10.91
CA ARG A 609 15.20 17.01 -9.55
C ARG A 609 14.11 15.95 -9.51
N ALA A 610 13.41 15.71 -10.65
CA ALA A 610 12.37 14.70 -10.76
C ALA A 610 12.86 13.30 -10.37
N TYR A 611 14.14 12.98 -10.61
CA TYR A 611 14.68 11.67 -10.25
C TYR A 611 14.88 11.50 -8.74
N ARG A 612 15.24 12.56 -8.00
CA ARG A 612 15.28 12.49 -6.52
C ARG A 612 13.87 12.35 -5.93
N LEU A 613 12.88 12.97 -6.54
CA LEU A 613 11.47 12.80 -6.13
C LEU A 613 10.92 11.41 -6.50
N LEU A 614 11.37 10.82 -7.62
CA LEU A 614 10.97 9.46 -8.03
C LEU A 614 11.67 8.37 -7.21
N PHE A 615 12.92 8.62 -6.81
CA PHE A 615 13.72 7.72 -5.98
C PHE A 615 14.15 8.45 -4.70
N PRO A 616 13.18 8.76 -3.82
CA PRO A 616 13.48 9.49 -2.60
C PRO A 616 14.30 8.64 -1.61
N VAL A 617 15.02 9.32 -0.74
CA VAL A 617 15.59 8.73 0.49
C VAL A 617 15.10 9.59 1.64
N LEU A 618 14.25 9.03 2.48
CA LEU A 618 13.81 9.66 3.72
C LEU A 618 14.72 9.19 4.86
N ASP A 619 14.98 10.07 5.81
CA ASP A 619 15.83 9.79 6.99
C ASP A 619 17.16 9.13 6.61
N ARG A 620 17.88 9.76 5.68
CA ARG A 620 19.09 9.18 5.06
C ARG A 620 20.17 8.79 6.06
N ASP A 621 20.35 9.60 7.10
CA ASP A 621 21.38 9.36 8.11
C ASP A 621 21.05 8.12 8.94
N GLU A 622 19.77 7.93 9.28
CA GLU A 622 19.25 6.77 9.98
C GLU A 622 19.37 5.51 9.14
N LEU A 623 18.91 5.56 7.89
CA LEU A 623 19.06 4.46 6.94
C LEU A 623 20.52 4.05 6.78
N THR A 624 21.40 5.02 6.62
CA THR A 624 22.84 4.78 6.46
C THR A 624 23.44 4.15 7.70
N ARG A 625 23.11 4.65 8.88
CA ARG A 625 23.59 4.12 10.16
C ARG A 625 23.15 2.68 10.38
N ASP A 626 21.83 2.41 10.20
CA ASP A 626 21.26 1.08 10.47
C ASP A 626 21.72 0.06 9.41
N ALA A 627 21.88 0.46 8.14
CA ALA A 627 22.48 -0.38 7.12
C ALA A 627 23.93 -0.74 7.47
N LYS A 628 24.77 0.25 7.80
CA LYS A 628 26.18 0.04 8.13
C LYS A 628 26.38 -0.76 9.41
N ALA A 629 25.49 -0.63 10.40
CA ALA A 629 25.51 -1.44 11.64
C ALA A 629 25.43 -2.94 11.36
N HIS A 630 24.82 -3.32 10.25
CA HIS A 630 24.67 -4.70 9.79
C HIS A 630 25.56 -5.07 8.61
N GLY A 631 26.50 -4.18 8.21
CA GLY A 631 27.39 -4.41 7.07
C GLY A 631 26.68 -4.38 5.71
N LEU A 632 25.54 -3.72 5.62
CA LEU A 632 24.74 -3.60 4.39
C LEU A 632 25.11 -2.32 3.63
N ASP A 633 25.04 -2.37 2.30
CA ASP A 633 25.10 -1.20 1.43
C ASP A 633 23.82 -0.35 1.60
N PRO A 634 23.91 0.93 2.02
CA PRO A 634 22.72 1.78 2.18
C PRO A 634 21.88 1.92 0.91
N ALA A 635 22.52 1.97 -0.27
CA ALA A 635 21.81 2.01 -1.55
C ALA A 635 21.01 0.71 -1.81
N PHE A 636 21.48 -0.42 -1.30
CA PHE A 636 20.75 -1.70 -1.38
C PHE A 636 19.50 -1.69 -0.49
N VAL A 637 19.65 -1.20 0.75
CA VAL A 637 18.52 -1.03 1.68
C VAL A 637 17.48 -0.06 1.10
N ALA A 638 17.91 1.10 0.58
CA ALA A 638 17.03 2.07 -0.07
C ALA A 638 16.28 1.46 -1.27
N ALA A 639 16.94 0.60 -2.05
CA ALA A 639 16.34 -0.08 -3.19
C ALA A 639 15.25 -1.07 -2.78
N ILE A 640 15.44 -1.78 -1.69
CA ILE A 640 14.43 -2.68 -1.09
C ILE A 640 13.24 -1.85 -0.61
N ILE A 641 13.45 -0.82 0.21
CA ILE A 641 12.39 0.06 0.72
C ILE A 641 11.57 0.66 -0.44
N ARG A 642 12.25 1.09 -1.51
CA ARG A 642 11.58 1.62 -2.70
C ARG A 642 10.66 0.59 -3.35
N GLN A 643 11.05 -0.68 -3.37
CA GLN A 643 10.25 -1.76 -3.96
C GLN A 643 9.14 -2.23 -3.03
N GLU A 644 9.37 -2.28 -1.72
CA GLU A 644 8.44 -2.78 -0.72
C GLU A 644 7.30 -1.79 -0.41
N SER A 645 7.62 -0.54 -0.18
CA SER A 645 6.67 0.45 0.32
C SER A 645 6.64 1.78 -0.43
N ASN A 646 7.51 2.00 -1.40
CA ASN A 646 7.75 3.34 -1.95
C ASN A 646 8.14 4.37 -0.87
N PHE A 647 8.89 3.96 0.16
CA PHE A 647 9.20 4.79 1.32
C PHE A 647 7.96 5.24 2.13
N ASN A 648 6.87 4.50 2.08
CA ASN A 648 5.70 4.78 2.90
C ASN A 648 5.80 4.01 4.22
N PRO A 649 6.00 4.68 5.37
CA PRO A 649 6.11 4.01 6.67
C PRO A 649 4.78 3.37 7.11
N HIS A 650 3.66 3.82 6.58
CA HIS A 650 2.32 3.31 6.91
C HIS A 650 1.79 2.24 5.94
N ALA A 651 2.65 1.73 5.05
CA ALA A 651 2.25 0.70 4.10
C ALA A 651 1.88 -0.60 4.81
N THR A 652 0.78 -1.23 4.36
CA THR A 652 0.35 -2.56 4.82
C THR A 652 0.00 -3.40 3.60
N SER A 653 0.61 -4.58 3.48
CA SER A 653 0.29 -5.52 2.40
C SER A 653 -0.95 -6.36 2.73
N VAL A 654 -1.49 -7.05 1.71
CA VAL A 654 -2.59 -8.02 1.89
C VAL A 654 -2.22 -9.13 2.88
N ALA A 655 -0.94 -9.51 2.93
CA ALA A 655 -0.43 -10.50 3.89
C ALA A 655 -0.17 -9.93 5.29
N GLY A 656 -0.42 -8.63 5.53
CA GLY A 656 -0.24 -7.97 6.81
C GLY A 656 1.21 -7.56 7.10
N ALA A 657 2.11 -7.58 6.11
CA ALA A 657 3.44 -6.99 6.24
C ALA A 657 3.35 -5.46 6.33
N ARG A 658 4.22 -4.81 7.11
CA ARG A 658 4.07 -3.42 7.53
C ARG A 658 5.33 -2.59 7.37
N GLY A 659 5.12 -1.31 7.09
CA GLY A 659 6.15 -0.26 7.13
C GLY A 659 7.11 -0.28 5.96
N LEU A 660 8.23 0.43 6.11
CA LEU A 660 9.20 0.71 5.06
C LEU A 660 9.72 -0.55 4.36
N MET A 661 10.11 -1.55 5.13
CA MET A 661 10.71 -2.80 4.63
C MET A 661 9.72 -3.98 4.61
N GLN A 662 8.41 -3.72 4.77
CA GLN A 662 7.33 -4.70 4.73
C GLN A 662 7.58 -5.94 5.60
N VAL A 663 7.83 -5.69 6.90
CA VAL A 663 8.10 -6.75 7.87
C VAL A 663 6.79 -7.33 8.39
N LEU A 664 6.68 -8.66 8.40
CA LEU A 664 5.55 -9.35 9.04
C LEU A 664 5.60 -9.18 10.57
N PRO A 665 4.47 -8.99 11.27
CA PRO A 665 4.44 -8.83 12.73
C PRO A 665 5.12 -9.98 13.50
N SER A 666 5.04 -11.21 13.01
CA SER A 666 5.73 -12.37 13.61
C SER A 666 7.24 -12.25 13.52
N VAL A 667 7.76 -11.85 12.36
CA VAL A 667 9.19 -11.59 12.13
C VAL A 667 9.65 -10.41 12.99
N GLY A 668 8.87 -9.32 13.01
CA GLY A 668 9.15 -8.17 13.85
C GLY A 668 9.26 -8.51 15.33
N ALA A 669 8.35 -9.36 15.85
CA ALA A 669 8.39 -9.82 17.23
C ALA A 669 9.63 -10.68 17.56
N GLU A 670 10.10 -11.48 16.61
CA GLU A 670 11.30 -12.31 16.77
C GLU A 670 12.56 -11.44 16.76
N VAL A 671 12.70 -10.58 15.75
CA VAL A 671 13.87 -9.73 15.57
C VAL A 671 13.97 -8.69 16.69
N SER A 672 12.85 -8.08 17.13
CA SER A 672 12.85 -7.12 18.24
C SER A 672 13.36 -7.71 19.55
N ARG A 673 13.07 -8.99 19.82
CA ARG A 673 13.64 -9.72 20.98
C ARG A 673 15.16 -9.89 20.85
N SER A 674 15.65 -10.23 19.67
CA SER A 674 17.09 -10.37 19.41
C SER A 674 17.83 -9.03 19.54
N LEU A 675 17.19 -7.95 19.13
CA LEU A 675 17.69 -6.56 19.26
C LEU A 675 17.48 -5.97 20.67
N ARG A 676 16.83 -6.72 21.59
CA ARG A 676 16.52 -6.30 22.97
C ARG A 676 15.72 -5.00 23.03
N PHE A 677 14.71 -4.87 22.21
CA PHE A 677 13.81 -3.71 22.26
C PHE A 677 13.17 -3.57 23.65
N PRO A 678 13.10 -2.35 24.19
CA PRO A 678 12.53 -2.12 25.53
C PRO A 678 11.04 -2.43 25.60
N VAL A 679 10.33 -2.29 24.49
CA VAL A 679 8.90 -2.59 24.32
C VAL A 679 8.69 -3.16 22.93
N TRP A 680 7.73 -4.05 22.78
CA TRP A 680 7.26 -4.56 21.51
C TRP A 680 5.76 -4.37 21.35
N ASN A 681 5.39 -3.77 20.24
CA ASN A 681 4.03 -3.65 19.75
C ASN A 681 4.11 -3.68 18.21
N SER A 682 3.17 -4.35 17.56
CA SER A 682 3.17 -4.43 16.10
C SER A 682 2.93 -3.08 15.41
N ALA A 683 2.47 -2.04 16.11
CA ALA A 683 2.42 -0.67 15.63
C ALA A 683 3.81 -0.07 15.37
N LEU A 684 4.85 -0.53 16.10
CA LEU A 684 6.24 -0.13 15.87
C LEU A 684 6.72 -0.39 14.45
N LEU A 685 6.11 -1.33 13.74
CA LEU A 685 6.45 -1.55 12.34
C LEU A 685 6.03 -0.40 11.40
N TYR A 686 5.23 0.54 11.89
CA TYR A 686 4.90 1.78 11.18
C TYR A 686 5.81 2.96 11.57
N ASP A 687 6.61 2.83 12.61
CA ASP A 687 7.69 3.78 12.91
C ASP A 687 8.90 3.48 12.01
N ALA A 688 9.42 4.52 11.36
CA ALA A 688 10.49 4.37 10.37
C ALA A 688 11.78 3.82 10.99
N ASP A 689 12.18 4.33 12.16
CA ASP A 689 13.40 3.88 12.86
C ASP A 689 13.30 2.43 13.32
N ALA A 690 12.18 2.07 13.95
CA ALA A 690 11.97 0.71 14.41
C ALA A 690 11.92 -0.29 13.25
N ASN A 691 11.26 0.10 12.15
CA ASN A 691 11.17 -0.71 10.95
C ASN A 691 12.52 -0.89 10.27
N LEU A 692 13.35 0.18 10.18
CA LEU A 692 14.71 0.11 9.65
C LEU A 692 15.60 -0.80 10.49
N GLN A 693 15.59 -0.67 11.82
CA GLN A 693 16.38 -1.54 12.71
C GLN A 693 16.01 -3.00 12.55
N ILE A 694 14.72 -3.32 12.54
CA ILE A 694 14.22 -4.69 12.39
C ILE A 694 14.50 -5.21 10.98
N GLY A 695 14.17 -4.44 9.95
CA GLY A 695 14.27 -4.84 8.56
C GLY A 695 15.71 -5.05 8.11
N THR A 696 16.65 -4.18 8.53
CA THR A 696 18.08 -4.33 8.20
C THR A 696 18.69 -5.53 8.93
N ALA A 697 18.33 -5.78 10.19
CA ALA A 697 18.75 -6.98 10.91
C ALA A 697 18.23 -8.27 10.24
N HIS A 698 16.97 -8.26 9.80
CA HIS A 698 16.37 -9.38 9.06
C HIS A 698 17.04 -9.61 7.70
N LEU A 699 17.28 -8.54 6.94
CA LEU A 699 17.99 -8.61 5.66
C LEU A 699 19.42 -9.14 5.81
N ALA A 700 20.13 -8.71 6.86
CA ALA A 700 21.49 -9.18 7.13
C ALA A 700 21.56 -10.70 7.38
N ALA A 701 20.51 -11.31 7.89
CA ALA A 701 20.44 -12.77 8.03
C ALA A 701 20.45 -13.46 6.65
N PHE A 702 19.73 -12.93 5.66
CA PHE A 702 19.77 -13.46 4.30
C PHE A 702 21.11 -13.20 3.60
N VAL A 703 21.74 -12.04 3.83
CA VAL A 703 23.07 -11.73 3.29
C VAL A 703 24.15 -12.70 3.83
N LYS A 704 24.00 -13.16 5.07
CA LYS A 704 24.89 -14.22 5.63
C LYS A 704 24.61 -15.59 5.08
N GLN A 705 23.37 -15.87 4.68
CA GLN A 705 22.94 -17.20 4.24
C GLN A 705 23.20 -17.43 2.74
N TYR A 706 23.11 -16.39 1.91
CA TYR A 706 23.18 -16.49 0.46
C TYR A 706 24.35 -15.71 -0.11
N ASP A 707 24.98 -16.25 -1.14
CA ASP A 707 26.22 -15.77 -1.77
C ASP A 707 26.02 -14.70 -2.84
N THR A 708 24.79 -14.58 -3.41
CA THR A 708 24.51 -13.66 -4.51
C THR A 708 23.30 -12.80 -4.26
N THR A 709 23.34 -11.55 -4.74
CA THR A 709 22.24 -10.59 -4.61
C THR A 709 20.89 -11.15 -5.12
N PRO A 710 20.79 -11.83 -6.27
CA PRO A 710 19.51 -12.40 -6.70
C PRO A 710 18.94 -13.45 -5.74
N ARG A 711 19.79 -14.29 -5.12
CA ARG A 711 19.33 -15.28 -4.13
C ARG A 711 18.87 -14.61 -2.82
N ILE A 712 19.61 -13.60 -2.37
CA ILE A 712 19.22 -12.79 -1.19
C ILE A 712 17.83 -12.17 -1.40
N LEU A 713 17.64 -11.50 -2.53
CA LEU A 713 16.38 -10.84 -2.87
C LEU A 713 15.22 -11.81 -3.07
N ALA A 714 15.48 -12.95 -3.73
CA ALA A 714 14.49 -14.00 -3.89
C ALA A 714 14.07 -14.61 -2.54
N ALA A 715 15.03 -14.78 -1.60
CA ALA A 715 14.74 -15.27 -0.26
C ALA A 715 13.94 -14.28 0.58
N TYR A 716 14.26 -12.99 0.47
CA TYR A 716 13.54 -11.92 1.14
C TYR A 716 12.07 -11.85 0.69
N ASN A 717 11.83 -11.89 -0.63
CA ASN A 717 10.49 -11.77 -1.21
C ASN A 717 9.66 -13.08 -1.13
N ALA A 718 10.28 -14.23 -1.43
CA ALA A 718 9.55 -15.49 -1.60
C ALA A 718 9.85 -16.56 -0.54
N GLY A 719 10.85 -16.34 0.31
CA GLY A 719 11.29 -17.27 1.34
C GLY A 719 12.32 -18.32 0.87
N GLY A 720 13.14 -18.78 1.82
CA GLY A 720 14.31 -19.61 1.56
C GLY A 720 14.01 -20.98 0.93
N SER A 721 12.89 -21.62 1.28
CA SER A 721 12.51 -22.92 0.72
C SER A 721 12.29 -22.91 -0.80
N ARG A 722 11.83 -21.78 -1.34
CA ARG A 722 11.68 -21.57 -2.77
C ARG A 722 13.02 -21.33 -3.46
N VAL A 723 13.89 -20.55 -2.83
CA VAL A 723 15.26 -20.32 -3.33
C VAL A 723 16.02 -21.63 -3.46
N SER A 724 15.93 -22.54 -2.48
CA SER A 724 16.57 -23.86 -2.55
C SER A 724 16.10 -24.65 -3.79
N ARG A 725 14.81 -24.63 -4.11
CA ARG A 725 14.28 -25.28 -5.31
C ARG A 725 14.79 -24.63 -6.61
N TRP A 726 14.82 -23.32 -6.68
CA TRP A 726 15.31 -22.61 -7.87
C TRP A 726 16.83 -22.75 -8.05
N SER A 727 17.58 -22.90 -6.95
CA SER A 727 19.03 -23.12 -6.96
C SER A 727 19.42 -24.54 -7.42
N ALA A 728 18.47 -25.45 -7.56
CA ALA A 728 18.72 -26.78 -8.08
C ALA A 728 18.63 -26.88 -9.62
N LYS A 729 18.23 -25.81 -10.31
CA LYS A 729 18.09 -25.76 -11.76
C LYS A 729 19.46 -25.67 -12.47
N PRO A 730 19.60 -26.18 -13.70
CA PRO A 730 20.84 -26.02 -14.48
C PRO A 730 21.18 -24.54 -14.75
N GLY A 731 22.49 -24.23 -14.78
CA GLY A 731 23.02 -22.92 -15.14
C GLY A 731 22.87 -21.79 -14.10
N VAL A 732 22.26 -22.08 -12.95
CA VAL A 732 21.95 -21.05 -11.92
C VAL A 732 23.15 -20.66 -11.05
N ASP A 733 24.34 -21.18 -11.29
CA ASP A 733 25.58 -20.69 -10.72
C ASP A 733 25.87 -19.27 -11.23
N ASP A 734 25.43 -18.94 -12.45
CA ASP A 734 25.38 -17.57 -12.94
C ASP A 734 24.21 -16.82 -12.29
N PRO A 735 24.47 -15.74 -11.53
CA PRO A 735 23.41 -15.00 -10.82
C PRO A 735 22.36 -14.38 -11.74
N GLU A 736 22.73 -14.01 -12.97
CA GLU A 736 21.79 -13.45 -13.94
C GLU A 736 20.88 -14.55 -14.50
N VAL A 737 21.40 -15.76 -14.75
CA VAL A 737 20.62 -16.93 -15.13
C VAL A 737 19.69 -17.34 -13.98
N PHE A 738 20.19 -17.35 -12.73
CA PHE A 738 19.32 -17.62 -11.59
C PHE A 738 18.12 -16.67 -11.53
N ALA A 739 18.35 -15.37 -11.73
CA ALA A 739 17.28 -14.38 -11.72
C ALA A 739 16.22 -14.65 -12.80
N GLU A 740 16.62 -15.07 -14.00
CA GLU A 740 15.70 -15.42 -15.10
C GLU A 740 14.94 -16.72 -14.85
N ARG A 741 15.55 -17.68 -14.16
CA ARG A 741 14.96 -19.00 -13.88
C ARG A 741 14.11 -19.06 -12.62
N ILE A 742 13.83 -17.92 -11.98
CA ILE A 742 12.82 -17.80 -10.93
C ILE A 742 11.45 -18.04 -11.56
N SER A 743 10.73 -19.08 -11.13
CA SER A 743 9.43 -19.47 -11.71
C SER A 743 8.33 -18.46 -11.42
N PHE A 744 8.40 -17.74 -10.29
CA PHE A 744 7.42 -16.73 -9.93
C PHE A 744 7.76 -15.39 -10.58
N SER A 745 6.94 -14.96 -11.54
CA SER A 745 7.15 -13.71 -12.27
C SER A 745 7.25 -12.49 -11.32
N GLU A 746 6.44 -12.45 -10.28
CA GLU A 746 6.51 -11.39 -9.27
C GLU A 746 7.87 -11.32 -8.58
N THR A 747 8.41 -12.46 -8.14
CA THR A 747 9.74 -12.52 -7.49
C THR A 747 10.86 -12.24 -8.49
N ARG A 748 10.72 -12.72 -9.73
CA ARG A 748 11.67 -12.42 -10.81
C ARG A 748 11.77 -10.92 -11.08
N ASP A 749 10.62 -10.26 -11.20
CA ASP A 749 10.56 -8.80 -11.38
C ASP A 749 11.05 -8.04 -10.15
N TYR A 750 10.74 -8.51 -8.95
CA TYR A 750 11.27 -7.95 -7.72
C TYR A 750 12.80 -7.94 -7.70
N VAL A 751 13.42 -9.06 -8.01
CA VAL A 751 14.89 -9.21 -8.07
C VAL A 751 15.51 -8.24 -9.08
N ARG A 752 14.92 -8.11 -10.27
CA ARG A 752 15.38 -7.19 -11.32
C ARG A 752 15.19 -5.73 -10.90
N LEU A 753 14.02 -5.37 -10.36
CA LEU A 753 13.67 -4.01 -9.98
C LEU A 753 14.53 -3.50 -8.82
N VAL A 754 14.79 -4.34 -7.80
CA VAL A 754 15.65 -3.92 -6.68
C VAL A 754 17.09 -3.69 -7.14
N GLN A 755 17.65 -4.54 -7.99
CA GLN A 755 19.00 -4.34 -8.52
C GLN A 755 19.09 -3.07 -9.40
N ARG A 756 18.07 -2.81 -10.22
CA ARG A 756 17.93 -1.55 -10.97
C ARG A 756 17.88 -0.35 -10.01
N ASN A 757 17.02 -0.40 -9.00
CA ASN A 757 16.86 0.66 -8.02
C ASN A 757 18.17 0.95 -7.29
N GLN A 758 18.91 -0.10 -6.88
CA GLN A 758 20.22 0.05 -6.24
C GLN A 758 21.20 0.83 -7.12
N ALA A 759 21.28 0.51 -8.41
CA ALA A 759 22.14 1.23 -9.34
C ALA A 759 21.73 2.71 -9.46
N ILE A 760 20.42 2.99 -9.51
CA ILE A 760 19.89 4.37 -9.55
C ILE A 760 20.20 5.11 -8.25
N TYR A 761 20.01 4.49 -7.08
CA TYR A 761 20.33 5.12 -5.80
C TYR A 761 21.83 5.43 -5.67
N LYS A 762 22.71 4.55 -6.15
CA LYS A 762 24.14 4.82 -6.21
C LYS A 762 24.51 5.99 -7.13
N ALA A 763 23.74 6.17 -8.20
CA ALA A 763 23.96 7.29 -9.13
C ALA A 763 23.42 8.62 -8.60
N LEU A 764 22.33 8.60 -7.81
CA LEU A 764 21.66 9.80 -7.30
C LEU A 764 22.25 10.33 -5.99
N TYR A 765 22.82 9.45 -5.16
CA TYR A 765 23.21 9.78 -3.79
C TYR A 765 24.66 9.33 -3.51
N ALA A 766 25.43 10.19 -2.85
CA ALA A 766 26.70 9.80 -2.24
C ALA A 766 26.43 9.13 -0.88
N TRP A 767 26.87 7.89 -0.64
CA TRP A 767 26.57 7.08 0.55
C TRP A 767 27.75 6.96 1.51
#